data_c66b01f0c5bc3a68b6b81db13c88ba3e
#
_entry.id   c66b01f0c5bc3a68b6b81db13c88ba3e
#
_cell.length_a   1.000
_cell.length_b   1.000
_cell.length_c   1.000
_cell.angle_alpha   90.00
_cell.angle_beta   90.00
_cell.angle_gamma   90.00
#
_symmetry.space_group_name_H-M   'P 1'
#
loop_
_entity.id
_entity.type
_entity.pdbx_description
1 polymer ?
#
loop_
_entity_poly.entity_id
_entity_poly.type
_entity_poly.pdbx_seq_one_letter_code
_entity_poly.pdbx_strand_id
1 'polypeptide(L)'
;MMRCLVIGFSLLLLMVLWPAWQAVAAIGPGVLVRDIEIRGNRRTPESTIRFYLKTEVGKPYVPQTLSEDIKRLYALRTFDDIQVRAEDVTDGIHLIITVVEKPAVRTVTFSGNRFIESAEITKRILLKERSTFARNLLNDTIADLQKHYREEGYYFAHISPEVTEVADNQVDVLLRITEGKKIYISRIRFTGNKGFTDSELRKEVQLKEYTLPVISGSSALYKPETLRVDLQLLENVYQNNGYINVQIGEPVVEINREAGGIVITIPITREGEQFKIGRVTLTGDSVFKEEELRQKVRLTTGEIYSREAVRRDIMTLTDAYADRGYAFADVTPTVSIDQVTRLVNLSFTTRPGPRVYIGRIDIVGNERTRDQVIRREMRLDEGELYSATKLQRSRQRLVNLQYFEEVKIDTKRRGEEELMDLEVEVTERSTGQFTAGVGFSSIENVVFTASVSQSNLFGRGQTISASARIGSLSQDITIDFQEPYLFGQPISAGASIFRRTLDYRTFKSRRTGTGLTLGRTLGEYARASVTYNYEQLDISNLDPGASELLREQAGISYTSSVTPRIAWDSRDNQFDPSQGSVQAFEVTGAGLGGTNRFYKVIGSSTWYFPLPRGLTGFVRGRFGLGDGYGGKELPASERFFLGGATSIRGFEFRDIGPKDSRGNPLGGTSFLQFNLEVGRSFGRILRVVTFLDAGNVYNPDHQFDFGDLRRSVGIGFRLITPVGPIRLDYGFKLDRRRGESLGALGFLLGTF
;
A
#
# COMPACT_ATOMS: atom_id res chain seq x y z
N MET A 1 -48.55 1.02 55.77
CA MET A 1 -49.94 1.42 56.01
C MET A 1 -50.73 1.06 54.78
N MET A 2 -51.45 -0.03 54.94
CA MET A 2 -52.92 -0.11 54.93
C MET A 2 -53.51 0.20 53.56
N ARG A 3 -54.37 -0.58 52.97
CA ARG A 3 -55.26 -1.71 53.22
C ARG A 3 -55.76 -2.18 51.88
N CYS A 4 -55.74 -3.42 51.50
CA CYS A 4 -56.77 -4.46 51.73
C CYS A 4 -58.14 -4.22 51.09
N LEU A 5 -58.52 -5.24 50.30
CA LEU A 5 -59.85 -5.86 50.15
C LEU A 5 -60.90 -5.11 49.30
N VAL A 6 -61.51 -5.83 48.33
CA VAL A 6 -62.74 -6.59 48.42
C VAL A 6 -63.05 -7.35 47.13
N ILE A 7 -63.03 -8.61 47.09
CA ILE A 7 -63.92 -9.73 46.82
C ILE A 7 -65.36 -9.33 46.42
N GLY A 8 -65.85 -9.93 45.34
CA GLY A 8 -67.25 -9.99 45.04
C GLY A 8 -67.65 -10.61 43.70
N PHE A 9 -67.76 -11.93 43.69
CA PHE A 9 -68.88 -12.72 43.11
C PHE A 9 -69.74 -12.05 42.00
N SER A 10 -69.72 -12.61 40.77
CA SER A 10 -70.95 -12.91 40.01
C SER A 10 -70.67 -14.04 39.02
N LEU A 11 -70.95 -15.25 39.41
CA LEU A 11 -71.31 -16.38 38.60
C LEU A 11 -72.76 -16.17 38.15
N LEU A 12 -73.06 -16.15 36.84
CA LEU A 12 -74.20 -16.88 36.24
C LEU A 12 -74.38 -16.53 34.75
N LEU A 13 -74.53 -17.58 33.98
CA LEU A 13 -75.19 -17.67 32.65
C LEU A 13 -74.56 -16.95 31.47
N LEU A 14 -73.88 -17.73 30.67
CA LEU A 14 -74.19 -17.87 29.24
C LEU A 14 -73.52 -19.16 28.67
N MET A 15 -74.26 -20.26 28.90
CA MET A 15 -74.23 -21.41 28.03
C MET A 15 -74.87 -21.00 26.73
N VAL A 16 -74.35 -21.62 25.63
CA VAL A 16 -74.87 -21.66 24.27
C VAL A 16 -74.08 -20.73 23.29
N LEU A 17 -73.06 -21.31 22.75
CA LEU A 17 -72.78 -21.50 21.33
C LEU A 17 -71.43 -22.18 21.18
N TRP A 18 -71.39 -23.49 21.32
CA TRP A 18 -70.33 -24.33 20.86
C TRP A 18 -70.55 -24.49 19.33
N PRO A 19 -69.66 -24.00 18.45
CA PRO A 19 -69.69 -24.49 17.11
C PRO A 19 -69.26 -25.96 17.17
N ALA A 20 -70.09 -26.82 16.66
CA ALA A 20 -69.80 -28.25 16.49
C ALA A 20 -68.43 -28.37 15.78
N TRP A 21 -67.41 -28.78 16.52
CA TRP A 21 -66.27 -29.40 15.89
C TRP A 21 -66.77 -30.65 15.24
N GLN A 22 -66.94 -30.58 13.91
CA GLN A 22 -67.01 -31.78 13.11
C GLN A 22 -65.71 -32.51 13.33
N ALA A 23 -65.79 -33.62 14.05
CA ALA A 23 -64.71 -34.58 14.15
C ALA A 23 -64.37 -35.00 12.70
N VAL A 24 -63.30 -34.45 12.17
CA VAL A 24 -62.68 -35.02 10.97
C VAL A 24 -62.31 -36.44 11.36
N ALA A 25 -63.03 -37.41 10.86
CA ALA A 25 -62.71 -38.82 11.02
C ALA A 25 -61.24 -39.00 10.64
N ALA A 26 -60.41 -39.46 11.60
CA ALA A 26 -58.99 -39.71 11.32
C ALA A 26 -58.92 -40.84 10.28
N ILE A 27 -58.55 -40.49 9.04
CA ILE A 27 -58.37 -41.44 7.96
C ILE A 27 -57.32 -42.43 8.42
N GLY A 28 -57.71 -43.69 8.56
CA GLY A 28 -56.82 -44.74 9.06
C GLY A 28 -55.65 -45.01 8.13
N PRO A 29 -54.48 -45.40 8.63
CA PRO A 29 -53.34 -45.78 7.82
C PRO A 29 -53.66 -47.03 6.99
N GLY A 30 -53.30 -47.02 5.68
CA GLY A 30 -53.49 -48.16 4.79
C GLY A 30 -54.56 -48.01 3.73
N VAL A 31 -55.34 -46.91 3.75
CA VAL A 31 -56.26 -46.55 2.70
C VAL A 31 -55.48 -46.11 1.44
N LEU A 32 -55.90 -46.56 0.22
CA LEU A 32 -55.19 -46.24 -1.00
C LEU A 32 -55.35 -44.75 -1.40
N VAL A 33 -54.25 -44.11 -1.77
CA VAL A 33 -54.31 -42.79 -2.39
C VAL A 33 -54.79 -42.92 -3.82
N ARG A 34 -55.96 -42.44 -4.18
CA ARG A 34 -56.56 -42.49 -5.50
C ARG A 34 -56.14 -41.41 -6.42
N ASP A 35 -55.97 -40.22 -5.86
CA ASP A 35 -55.52 -39.04 -6.60
C ASP A 35 -54.80 -38.06 -5.71
N ILE A 36 -53.94 -37.25 -6.31
CA ILE A 36 -53.20 -36.14 -5.67
C ILE A 36 -53.41 -34.92 -6.52
N GLU A 37 -54.21 -33.99 -6.06
CA GLU A 37 -54.43 -32.71 -6.73
C GLU A 37 -53.56 -31.63 -6.10
N ILE A 38 -52.85 -30.86 -6.90
CA ILE A 38 -52.05 -29.76 -6.45
C ILE A 38 -52.72 -28.45 -6.84
N ARG A 39 -52.98 -27.58 -5.85
CA ARG A 39 -53.64 -26.28 -6.07
C ARG A 39 -52.75 -25.14 -5.58
N GLY A 40 -52.92 -23.99 -6.22
CA GLY A 40 -52.24 -22.74 -5.78
C GLY A 40 -50.83 -22.56 -6.33
N ASN A 41 -50.27 -23.53 -7.03
CA ASN A 41 -49.01 -23.40 -7.74
C ASN A 41 -49.19 -22.53 -9.01
N ARG A 42 -48.48 -21.39 -9.06
CA ARG A 42 -48.51 -20.44 -10.19
C ARG A 42 -47.25 -20.47 -11.02
N ARG A 43 -46.08 -20.53 -10.38
CA ARG A 43 -44.77 -20.50 -10.99
C ARG A 43 -44.01 -21.84 -10.87
N THR A 44 -44.31 -22.60 -9.83
CA THR A 44 -43.72 -23.91 -9.64
C THR A 44 -44.53 -24.94 -10.43
N PRO A 45 -43.97 -25.59 -11.44
CA PRO A 45 -44.67 -26.63 -12.17
C PRO A 45 -45.16 -27.73 -11.26
N GLU A 46 -46.35 -28.24 -11.51
CA GLU A 46 -46.92 -29.36 -10.74
C GLU A 46 -45.95 -30.56 -10.72
N SER A 47 -45.32 -30.85 -11.83
CA SER A 47 -44.31 -31.91 -11.95
C SER A 47 -43.15 -31.75 -10.95
N THR A 48 -42.73 -30.50 -10.67
CA THR A 48 -41.70 -30.23 -9.67
C THR A 48 -42.20 -30.56 -8.27
N ILE A 49 -43.42 -30.15 -7.92
CA ILE A 49 -43.97 -30.46 -6.60
C ILE A 49 -44.13 -31.96 -6.46
N ARG A 50 -44.65 -32.66 -7.45
CA ARG A 50 -44.82 -34.11 -7.45
C ARG A 50 -43.51 -34.85 -7.33
N PHE A 51 -42.42 -34.35 -7.90
CA PHE A 51 -41.08 -34.96 -7.78
C PHE A 51 -40.59 -35.04 -6.34
N TYR A 52 -40.95 -34.09 -5.48
CA TYR A 52 -40.54 -34.09 -4.09
C TYR A 52 -41.49 -34.86 -3.17
N LEU A 53 -42.63 -35.37 -3.66
CA LEU A 53 -43.53 -36.24 -2.94
C LEU A 53 -43.07 -37.69 -3.04
N LYS A 54 -43.03 -38.39 -1.90
CA LYS A 54 -42.91 -39.87 -1.84
C LYS A 54 -44.26 -40.55 -1.73
N THR A 55 -45.29 -39.75 -1.43
CA THR A 55 -46.68 -40.20 -1.47
C THR A 55 -47.10 -40.33 -2.93
N GLU A 56 -47.48 -41.55 -3.36
CA GLU A 56 -47.80 -41.84 -4.77
C GLU A 56 -49.21 -42.36 -4.89
N VAL A 57 -49.83 -42.05 -6.02
CA VAL A 57 -51.15 -42.61 -6.41
C VAL A 57 -51.08 -44.11 -6.52
N GLY A 58 -52.04 -44.83 -5.96
CA GLY A 58 -52.10 -46.29 -5.93
C GLY A 58 -51.36 -46.97 -4.80
N LYS A 59 -50.65 -46.20 -3.96
CA LYS A 59 -50.00 -46.70 -2.75
C LYS A 59 -50.84 -46.42 -1.48
N PRO A 60 -50.64 -47.22 -0.37
CA PRO A 60 -51.29 -46.94 0.89
C PRO A 60 -50.91 -45.57 1.49
N TYR A 61 -51.86 -44.84 2.03
CA TYR A 61 -51.65 -43.60 2.72
C TYR A 61 -50.90 -43.81 4.03
N VAL A 62 -49.75 -43.14 4.18
CA VAL A 62 -48.95 -43.14 5.38
C VAL A 62 -48.74 -41.72 5.88
N PRO A 63 -49.35 -41.34 7.01
CA PRO A 63 -49.28 -39.98 7.54
C PRO A 63 -47.86 -39.43 7.77
N GLN A 64 -46.94 -40.32 8.17
CA GLN A 64 -45.54 -39.96 8.37
C GLN A 64 -44.84 -39.61 7.07
N THR A 65 -45.07 -40.35 5.97
CA THR A 65 -44.52 -40.07 4.64
C THR A 65 -45.04 -38.72 4.15
N LEU A 66 -46.33 -38.42 4.29
CA LEU A 66 -46.88 -37.14 3.92
C LEU A 66 -46.29 -35.98 4.77
N SER A 67 -46.06 -36.17 6.07
CA SER A 67 -45.40 -35.18 6.91
C SER A 67 -43.97 -34.91 6.45
N GLU A 68 -43.23 -35.95 6.00
CA GLU A 68 -41.90 -35.82 5.41
C GLU A 68 -41.96 -35.10 4.06
N ASP A 69 -42.99 -35.37 3.26
CA ASP A 69 -43.21 -34.71 1.96
C ASP A 69 -43.43 -33.21 2.16
N ILE A 70 -44.28 -32.84 3.12
CA ILE A 70 -44.51 -31.43 3.46
C ILE A 70 -43.19 -30.76 3.91
N LYS A 71 -42.39 -31.44 4.76
CA LYS A 71 -41.09 -30.93 5.16
C LYS A 71 -40.11 -30.74 3.99
N ARG A 72 -40.11 -31.68 3.01
CA ARG A 72 -39.31 -31.56 1.79
C ARG A 72 -39.74 -30.39 0.91
N LEU A 73 -41.04 -30.18 0.77
CA LEU A 73 -41.58 -29.04 0.04
C LEU A 73 -41.24 -27.71 0.72
N TYR A 74 -41.34 -27.62 2.07
CA TYR A 74 -40.87 -26.43 2.83
C TYR A 74 -39.35 -26.19 2.69
N ALA A 75 -38.55 -27.28 2.55
CA ALA A 75 -37.11 -27.18 2.36
C ALA A 75 -36.72 -26.51 1.03
N LEU A 76 -37.61 -26.49 0.05
CA LEU A 76 -37.45 -25.72 -1.21
C LEU A 76 -37.46 -24.22 -0.99
N ARG A 77 -37.93 -23.76 0.16
CA ARG A 77 -38.06 -22.31 0.52
C ARG A 77 -38.91 -21.49 -0.46
N THR A 78 -39.63 -22.15 -1.36
CA THR A 78 -40.46 -21.54 -2.41
C THR A 78 -41.88 -21.25 -1.92
N PHE A 79 -42.34 -21.99 -0.91
CA PHE A 79 -43.70 -21.89 -0.39
C PHE A 79 -43.74 -21.15 0.92
N ASP A 80 -44.80 -20.36 1.11
CA ASP A 80 -45.11 -19.66 2.37
C ASP A 80 -45.99 -20.52 3.26
N ASP A 81 -46.97 -21.20 2.64
CA ASP A 81 -47.83 -22.16 3.35
C ASP A 81 -48.11 -23.39 2.45
N ILE A 82 -48.29 -24.53 3.13
CA ILE A 82 -48.63 -25.80 2.48
C ILE A 82 -49.71 -26.46 3.34
N GLN A 83 -50.92 -26.51 2.80
CA GLN A 83 -52.04 -27.16 3.45
C GLN A 83 -52.39 -28.45 2.72
N VAL A 84 -52.62 -29.50 3.43
CA VAL A 84 -53.05 -30.78 2.84
C VAL A 84 -54.40 -31.14 3.44
N ARG A 85 -55.36 -31.40 2.55
CA ARG A 85 -56.66 -31.92 2.87
C ARG A 85 -56.82 -33.30 2.26
N ALA A 86 -57.28 -34.23 3.04
CA ALA A 86 -57.65 -35.56 2.53
C ALA A 86 -59.17 -35.67 2.51
N GLU A 87 -59.72 -36.06 1.37
CA GLU A 87 -61.14 -36.27 1.16
C GLU A 87 -61.41 -37.75 0.86
N ASP A 88 -62.38 -38.34 1.56
CA ASP A 88 -62.79 -39.74 1.32
C ASP A 88 -63.49 -39.87 -0.01
N VAL A 89 -63.04 -40.80 -0.84
CA VAL A 89 -63.65 -41.18 -2.13
C VAL A 89 -63.92 -42.67 -2.14
N THR A 90 -64.76 -43.09 -3.09
CA THR A 90 -65.07 -44.50 -3.26
C THR A 90 -63.80 -45.30 -3.45
N ASP A 91 -63.48 -46.24 -2.55
CA ASP A 91 -62.25 -47.10 -2.50
C ASP A 91 -60.89 -46.38 -2.26
N GLY A 92 -60.84 -45.21 -1.53
CA GLY A 92 -59.57 -44.57 -1.22
C GLY A 92 -59.70 -43.13 -0.74
N ILE A 93 -58.65 -42.39 -0.85
CA ILE A 93 -58.58 -40.95 -0.53
C ILE A 93 -58.08 -40.15 -1.70
N HIS A 94 -58.62 -38.92 -1.80
CA HIS A 94 -58.13 -37.87 -2.67
C HIS A 94 -57.37 -36.87 -1.81
N LEU A 95 -56.07 -36.66 -2.11
CA LEU A 95 -55.24 -35.68 -1.41
C LEU A 95 -55.18 -34.38 -2.20
N ILE A 96 -55.64 -33.28 -1.57
CA ILE A 96 -55.56 -31.94 -2.11
C ILE A 96 -54.43 -31.20 -1.39
N ILE A 97 -53.35 -30.96 -2.10
CA ILE A 97 -52.18 -30.20 -1.61
C ILE A 97 -52.29 -28.78 -2.09
N THR A 98 -52.69 -27.87 -1.22
CA THR A 98 -52.77 -26.44 -1.56
C THR A 98 -51.51 -25.75 -1.11
N VAL A 99 -50.76 -25.19 -2.08
CA VAL A 99 -49.51 -24.44 -1.82
C VAL A 99 -49.76 -22.95 -1.98
N VAL A 100 -49.16 -22.18 -1.12
CA VAL A 100 -49.08 -20.73 -1.25
C VAL A 100 -47.62 -20.39 -1.59
N GLU A 101 -47.39 -20.00 -2.81
CA GLU A 101 -46.04 -19.64 -3.26
C GLU A 101 -45.62 -18.29 -2.70
N LYS A 102 -44.39 -18.20 -2.19
CA LYS A 102 -43.76 -16.90 -1.85
C LYS A 102 -43.68 -16.05 -3.13
N PRO A 103 -43.90 -14.75 -3.03
CA PRO A 103 -43.76 -13.87 -4.20
C PRO A 103 -42.32 -13.89 -4.75
N ALA A 104 -42.19 -13.62 -6.05
CA ALA A 104 -40.88 -13.42 -6.66
C ALA A 104 -40.52 -11.96 -6.65
N VAL A 105 -39.23 -11.67 -6.54
CA VAL A 105 -38.71 -10.32 -6.72
C VAL A 105 -38.72 -9.96 -8.20
N ARG A 106 -39.53 -8.97 -8.58
CA ARG A 106 -39.55 -8.45 -9.95
C ARG A 106 -38.41 -7.48 -10.18
N THR A 107 -38.31 -6.45 -9.32
CA THR A 107 -37.29 -5.43 -9.37
C THR A 107 -36.80 -5.08 -7.95
N VAL A 108 -35.54 -4.72 -7.84
CA VAL A 108 -34.96 -4.10 -6.64
C VAL A 108 -34.39 -2.76 -7.04
N THR A 109 -35.01 -1.70 -6.53
CA THR A 109 -34.58 -0.33 -6.82
C THR A 109 -34.24 0.40 -5.53
N PHE A 110 -33.46 1.46 -5.64
CA PHE A 110 -33.15 2.31 -4.50
C PHE A 110 -33.15 3.78 -4.92
N SER A 111 -33.38 4.65 -3.98
CA SER A 111 -33.44 6.09 -4.21
C SER A 111 -32.96 6.86 -2.99
N GLY A 112 -32.42 8.08 -3.21
CA GLY A 112 -32.00 8.97 -2.13
C GLY A 112 -30.50 8.89 -1.82
N ASN A 113 -29.73 8.02 -2.48
CA ASN A 113 -28.29 7.99 -2.40
C ASN A 113 -27.71 9.15 -3.23
N ARG A 114 -26.98 10.04 -2.57
CA ARG A 114 -26.31 11.20 -3.18
C ARG A 114 -24.80 11.13 -3.08
N PHE A 115 -24.29 10.53 -2.02
CA PHE A 115 -22.88 10.51 -1.68
C PHE A 115 -22.22 9.13 -1.90
N ILE A 116 -22.99 8.04 -1.78
CA ILE A 116 -22.50 6.70 -2.12
C ILE A 116 -22.93 6.33 -3.51
N GLU A 117 -21.99 5.85 -4.31
CA GLU A 117 -22.23 5.49 -5.69
C GLU A 117 -23.21 4.32 -5.83
N SER A 118 -24.11 4.41 -6.81
CA SER A 118 -25.10 3.37 -7.09
C SER A 118 -24.48 2.00 -7.34
N ALA A 119 -23.30 1.95 -7.94
CA ALA A 119 -22.56 0.70 -8.18
C ALA A 119 -22.15 -0.01 -6.87
N GLU A 120 -21.81 0.73 -5.83
CA GLU A 120 -21.45 0.17 -4.52
C GLU A 120 -22.68 -0.38 -3.79
N ILE A 121 -23.81 0.33 -3.86
CA ILE A 121 -25.07 -0.12 -3.30
C ILE A 121 -25.52 -1.41 -3.98
N THR A 122 -25.49 -1.44 -5.31
CA THR A 122 -25.89 -2.63 -6.10
C THR A 122 -25.09 -3.88 -5.73
N LYS A 123 -23.79 -3.76 -5.48
CA LYS A 123 -22.93 -4.89 -5.08
C LYS A 123 -23.33 -5.49 -3.72
N ARG A 124 -23.98 -4.72 -2.85
CA ARG A 124 -24.39 -5.13 -1.49
C ARG A 124 -25.81 -5.62 -1.38
N ILE A 125 -26.61 -5.50 -2.44
CA ILE A 125 -27.97 -6.00 -2.47
C ILE A 125 -27.93 -7.51 -2.62
N LEU A 126 -28.39 -8.23 -1.58
CA LEU A 126 -28.45 -9.69 -1.55
C LEU A 126 -29.66 -10.25 -2.30
N LEU A 127 -30.73 -9.46 -2.39
CA LEU A 127 -31.93 -9.81 -3.14
C LEU A 127 -31.66 -9.72 -4.64
N LYS A 128 -31.85 -10.83 -5.33
CA LYS A 128 -31.71 -10.87 -6.80
C LYS A 128 -33.07 -10.84 -7.48
N GLU A 129 -33.17 -10.12 -8.59
CA GLU A 129 -34.33 -10.17 -9.46
C GLU A 129 -34.63 -11.60 -9.89
N ARG A 130 -35.89 -11.94 -10.03
CA ARG A 130 -36.40 -13.26 -10.35
C ARG A 130 -36.18 -14.35 -9.28
N SER A 131 -35.59 -14.01 -8.14
CA SER A 131 -35.48 -14.93 -6.99
C SER A 131 -36.75 -14.89 -6.14
N THR A 132 -36.94 -15.89 -5.30
CA THR A 132 -38.02 -15.89 -4.30
C THR A 132 -37.77 -14.79 -3.26
N PHE A 133 -38.76 -13.98 -2.98
CA PHE A 133 -38.68 -12.93 -1.98
C PHE A 133 -38.50 -13.54 -0.58
N ALA A 134 -37.45 -13.15 0.09
CA ALA A 134 -37.14 -13.57 1.45
C ALA A 134 -36.91 -12.33 2.33
N ARG A 135 -37.79 -12.15 3.32
CA ARG A 135 -37.74 -10.97 4.21
C ARG A 135 -36.46 -10.90 5.04
N ASN A 136 -35.87 -12.04 5.38
CA ASN A 136 -34.55 -12.09 6.04
C ASN A 136 -33.44 -11.51 5.16
N LEU A 137 -33.39 -11.88 3.87
CA LEU A 137 -32.39 -11.31 2.92
C LEU A 137 -32.59 -9.79 2.70
N LEU A 138 -33.84 -9.32 2.76
CA LEU A 138 -34.12 -7.88 2.72
C LEU A 138 -33.56 -7.20 3.98
N ASN A 139 -33.80 -7.76 5.16
CA ASN A 139 -33.29 -7.22 6.41
C ASN A 139 -31.75 -7.27 6.47
N ASP A 140 -31.15 -8.36 6.00
CA ASP A 140 -29.70 -8.51 5.91
C ASP A 140 -29.09 -7.47 4.94
N THR A 141 -29.75 -7.24 3.81
CA THR A 141 -29.36 -6.18 2.85
C THR A 141 -29.40 -4.80 3.50
N ILE A 142 -30.48 -4.49 4.21
CA ILE A 142 -30.63 -3.21 4.91
C ILE A 142 -29.56 -3.05 5.99
N ALA A 143 -29.31 -4.10 6.76
CA ALA A 143 -28.29 -4.09 7.83
C ALA A 143 -26.87 -3.88 7.25
N ASP A 144 -26.52 -4.57 6.15
CA ASP A 144 -25.23 -4.41 5.50
C ASP A 144 -25.06 -3.01 4.89
N LEU A 145 -26.08 -2.51 4.20
CA LEU A 145 -26.09 -1.14 3.68
C LEU A 145 -25.96 -0.10 4.80
N GLN A 146 -26.72 -0.24 5.89
CA GLN A 146 -26.62 0.68 7.04
C GLN A 146 -25.24 0.62 7.69
N LYS A 147 -24.62 -0.57 7.77
CA LYS A 147 -23.25 -0.74 8.23
C LYS A 147 -22.29 0.02 7.33
N HIS A 148 -22.41 -0.15 6.02
CA HIS A 148 -21.57 0.54 5.03
C HIS A 148 -21.72 2.07 5.13
N TYR A 149 -22.93 2.59 5.22
CA TYR A 149 -23.17 4.01 5.41
C TYR A 149 -22.50 4.54 6.70
N ARG A 150 -22.54 3.77 7.79
CA ARG A 150 -21.84 4.14 9.05
C ARG A 150 -20.32 4.14 8.87
N GLU A 151 -19.75 3.16 8.17
CA GLU A 151 -18.32 3.10 7.87
C GLU A 151 -17.83 4.28 7.04
N GLU A 152 -18.70 4.82 6.17
CA GLU A 152 -18.48 6.02 5.39
C GLU A 152 -18.77 7.33 6.15
N GLY A 153 -19.17 7.23 7.43
CA GLY A 153 -19.42 8.36 8.32
C GLY A 153 -20.86 8.87 8.34
N TYR A 154 -21.80 8.22 7.67
CA TYR A 154 -23.21 8.57 7.66
C TYR A 154 -23.98 7.81 8.75
N TYR A 155 -23.72 8.15 10.02
CA TYR A 155 -24.26 7.44 11.19
C TYR A 155 -25.78 7.49 11.30
N PHE A 156 -26.40 8.52 10.75
CA PHE A 156 -27.84 8.72 10.78
C PHE A 156 -28.52 8.30 9.46
N ALA A 157 -27.80 7.58 8.62
CA ALA A 157 -28.39 7.00 7.43
C ALA A 157 -29.53 6.04 7.82
N HIS A 158 -30.68 6.28 7.28
CA HIS A 158 -31.87 5.46 7.46
C HIS A 158 -32.30 4.86 6.13
N ILE A 159 -32.53 3.56 6.11
CA ILE A 159 -32.98 2.82 4.93
C ILE A 159 -34.30 2.18 5.27
N SER A 160 -35.34 2.61 4.57
CA SER A 160 -36.68 2.06 4.71
C SER A 160 -37.06 1.28 3.47
N PRO A 161 -37.43 -0.01 3.60
CA PRO A 161 -37.92 -0.79 2.48
C PRO A 161 -39.39 -0.48 2.22
N GLU A 162 -39.76 -0.37 0.96
CA GLU A 162 -41.13 -0.33 0.48
C GLU A 162 -41.33 -1.54 -0.44
N VAL A 163 -42.18 -2.48 -0.02
CA VAL A 163 -42.44 -3.71 -0.78
C VAL A 163 -43.85 -3.60 -1.32
N THR A 164 -43.96 -3.54 -2.62
CA THR A 164 -45.24 -3.40 -3.33
C THR A 164 -45.57 -4.70 -4.06
N GLU A 165 -46.71 -5.29 -3.74
CA GLU A 165 -47.20 -6.46 -4.45
C GLU A 165 -47.71 -6.04 -5.85
N VAL A 166 -47.36 -6.84 -6.85
CA VAL A 166 -47.76 -6.65 -8.25
C VAL A 166 -48.38 -7.93 -8.79
N ALA A 167 -48.94 -7.86 -10.02
CA ALA A 167 -49.57 -9.01 -10.64
C ALA A 167 -48.63 -10.23 -10.67
N ASP A 168 -49.18 -11.42 -10.83
CA ASP A 168 -48.47 -12.70 -11.00
C ASP A 168 -47.61 -13.13 -9.77
N ASN A 169 -48.08 -12.83 -8.58
CA ASN A 169 -47.40 -13.16 -7.32
C ASN A 169 -45.92 -12.67 -7.31
N GLN A 170 -45.73 -11.40 -7.66
CA GLN A 170 -44.43 -10.73 -7.66
C GLN A 170 -44.42 -9.55 -6.71
N VAL A 171 -43.24 -9.12 -6.34
CA VAL A 171 -43.02 -7.91 -5.52
C VAL A 171 -41.97 -7.02 -6.15
N ASP A 172 -42.18 -5.72 -6.06
CA ASP A 172 -41.15 -4.70 -6.26
C ASP A 172 -40.64 -4.25 -4.92
N VAL A 173 -39.34 -4.13 -4.80
CA VAL A 173 -38.68 -3.66 -3.59
C VAL A 173 -38.02 -2.32 -3.89
N LEU A 174 -38.44 -1.27 -3.21
CA LEU A 174 -37.81 0.04 -3.25
C LEU A 174 -37.14 0.31 -1.90
N LEU A 175 -35.82 0.52 -1.90
CA LEU A 175 -35.06 0.95 -0.74
C LEU A 175 -34.96 2.48 -0.75
N ARG A 176 -35.70 3.14 0.13
CA ARG A 176 -35.60 4.59 0.33
C ARG A 176 -34.47 4.90 1.30
N ILE A 177 -33.45 5.60 0.82
CA ILE A 177 -32.24 5.94 1.56
C ILE A 177 -32.31 7.41 1.94
N THR A 178 -32.12 7.70 3.22
CA THR A 178 -31.93 9.05 3.75
C THR A 178 -30.58 9.08 4.40
N GLU A 179 -29.56 9.64 3.71
CA GLU A 179 -28.16 9.52 4.12
C GLU A 179 -27.79 10.34 5.35
N GLY A 180 -28.42 11.50 5.53
CA GLY A 180 -28.07 12.43 6.61
C GLY A 180 -26.77 13.18 6.35
N LYS A 181 -26.19 13.76 7.39
CA LYS A 181 -24.89 14.46 7.33
C LYS A 181 -23.76 13.51 7.68
N LYS A 182 -22.62 13.67 6.98
CA LYS A 182 -21.37 12.98 7.31
C LYS A 182 -20.81 13.50 8.62
N ILE A 183 -20.45 12.59 9.53
CA ILE A 183 -19.97 12.92 10.86
C ILE A 183 -18.55 12.40 11.04
N TYR A 184 -17.73 13.23 11.65
CA TYR A 184 -16.31 12.93 11.88
C TYR A 184 -16.00 12.88 13.37
N ILE A 185 -14.88 12.26 13.72
CA ILE A 185 -14.35 12.29 15.07
C ILE A 185 -13.92 13.73 15.39
N SER A 186 -14.63 14.37 16.29
CA SER A 186 -14.34 15.73 16.75
C SER A 186 -13.27 15.76 17.83
N ARG A 187 -13.23 14.73 18.68
CA ARG A 187 -12.27 14.64 19.79
C ARG A 187 -12.02 13.20 20.23
N ILE A 188 -10.76 12.90 20.54
CA ILE A 188 -10.33 11.68 21.22
C ILE A 188 -9.73 12.10 22.57
N ARG A 189 -10.34 11.64 23.66
CA ARG A 189 -9.93 11.90 25.05
C ARG A 189 -9.39 10.64 25.69
N PHE A 190 -8.42 10.82 26.54
CA PHE A 190 -7.92 9.76 27.41
C PHE A 190 -8.21 10.16 28.85
N THR A 191 -8.50 9.19 29.70
CA THR A 191 -8.72 9.43 31.13
C THR A 191 -7.92 8.43 31.93
N GLY A 192 -7.30 8.87 33.04
CA GLY A 192 -6.46 8.02 33.88
C GLY A 192 -5.01 7.88 33.43
N ASN A 193 -4.63 8.47 32.28
CA ASN A 193 -3.27 8.52 31.77
C ASN A 193 -2.44 9.55 32.55
N LYS A 194 -1.44 9.10 33.28
CA LYS A 194 -0.49 9.95 34.04
C LYS A 194 0.91 9.93 33.45
N GLY A 195 1.33 8.81 32.88
CA GLY A 195 2.64 8.61 32.29
C GLY A 195 2.79 9.16 30.88
N PHE A 196 1.68 9.38 30.18
CA PHE A 196 1.64 9.94 28.83
C PHE A 196 0.63 11.07 28.74
N THR A 197 0.95 12.07 27.93
CA THR A 197 -0.01 13.12 27.60
C THR A 197 -1.01 12.63 26.52
N ASP A 198 -2.20 13.21 26.48
CA ASP A 198 -3.18 12.94 25.43
C ASP A 198 -2.59 13.14 24.03
N SER A 199 -1.70 14.11 23.88
CA SER A 199 -1.06 14.39 22.58
C SER A 199 -0.11 13.28 22.14
N GLU A 200 0.57 12.63 23.07
CA GLU A 200 1.45 11.49 22.80
C GLU A 200 0.60 10.27 22.40
N LEU A 201 -0.43 9.93 23.20
CA LEU A 201 -1.29 8.79 22.91
C LEU A 201 -2.08 8.96 21.59
N ARG A 202 -2.53 10.19 21.26
CA ARG A 202 -3.19 10.47 19.97
C ARG A 202 -2.31 10.26 18.74
N LYS A 203 -0.99 10.33 18.87
CA LYS A 203 -0.08 10.03 17.76
C LYS A 203 -0.05 8.56 17.40
N GLU A 204 -0.20 7.70 18.39
CA GLU A 204 -0.05 6.25 18.27
C GLU A 204 -1.32 5.56 17.76
N VAL A 205 -2.49 6.16 17.91
CA VAL A 205 -3.75 5.61 17.40
C VAL A 205 -3.95 5.94 15.91
N GLN A 206 -4.63 5.06 15.18
CA GLN A 206 -4.93 5.23 13.75
C GLN A 206 -6.08 6.22 13.53
N LEU A 207 -7.10 6.18 14.41
CA LEU A 207 -8.18 7.15 14.39
C LEU A 207 -7.65 8.55 14.72
N LYS A 208 -8.07 9.54 13.95
CA LYS A 208 -7.61 10.93 14.11
C LYS A 208 -8.79 11.88 14.27
N GLU A 209 -8.57 12.96 15.00
CA GLU A 209 -9.51 14.07 15.06
C GLU A 209 -9.60 14.78 13.71
N TYR A 210 -10.80 15.19 13.33
CA TYR A 210 -11.00 15.92 12.08
C TYR A 210 -10.40 17.33 12.18
N THR A 211 -9.57 17.69 11.21
CA THR A 211 -9.00 19.03 11.07
C THR A 211 -9.38 19.63 9.73
N LEU A 212 -8.84 19.09 8.64
CA LEU A 212 -9.14 19.49 7.27
C LEU A 212 -9.30 18.21 6.42
N PRO A 213 -10.21 18.19 5.41
CA PRO A 213 -10.43 17.00 4.58
C PRO A 213 -9.15 16.41 3.97
N VAL A 214 -8.25 17.28 3.54
CA VAL A 214 -6.97 16.90 2.92
C VAL A 214 -5.98 16.29 3.93
N ILE A 215 -6.07 16.66 5.21
CA ILE A 215 -5.12 16.22 6.25
C ILE A 215 -5.62 14.99 6.98
N SER A 216 -6.88 15.00 7.41
CA SER A 216 -7.46 13.92 8.22
C SER A 216 -8.01 12.75 7.40
N GLY A 217 -8.43 12.99 6.14
CA GLY A 217 -8.90 11.95 5.24
C GLY A 217 -9.92 10.99 5.87
N SER A 218 -9.83 9.72 5.54
CA SER A 218 -10.67 8.64 6.10
C SER A 218 -10.33 8.27 7.55
N SER A 219 -9.18 8.71 8.08
CA SER A 219 -8.78 8.41 9.47
C SER A 219 -9.60 9.17 10.52
N ALA A 220 -10.32 10.23 10.11
CA ALA A 220 -11.27 10.93 10.96
C ALA A 220 -12.68 10.31 10.96
N LEU A 221 -12.90 9.23 10.22
CA LEU A 221 -14.13 8.44 10.26
C LEU A 221 -14.02 7.40 11.36
N TYR A 222 -15.03 7.32 12.18
CA TYR A 222 -15.06 6.31 13.23
C TYR A 222 -15.37 4.92 12.65
N LYS A 223 -14.51 3.95 12.94
CA LYS A 223 -14.68 2.54 12.59
C LYS A 223 -14.46 1.72 13.85
N PRO A 224 -15.44 0.93 14.31
CA PRO A 224 -15.30 0.12 15.53
C PRO A 224 -14.10 -0.83 15.48
N GLU A 225 -13.84 -1.43 14.32
CA GLU A 225 -12.72 -2.34 14.11
C GLU A 225 -11.37 -1.60 14.29
N THR A 226 -11.26 -0.38 13.74
CA THR A 226 -10.05 0.45 13.90
C THR A 226 -9.87 0.85 15.37
N LEU A 227 -10.95 1.17 16.08
CA LEU A 227 -10.87 1.48 17.51
C LEU A 227 -10.34 0.27 18.32
N ARG A 228 -10.75 -0.96 17.99
CA ARG A 228 -10.19 -2.17 18.64
C ARG A 228 -8.68 -2.30 18.41
N VAL A 229 -8.23 -2.05 17.19
CA VAL A 229 -6.79 -2.02 16.87
C VAL A 229 -6.10 -0.91 17.66
N ASP A 230 -6.72 0.27 17.77
CA ASP A 230 -6.16 1.39 18.52
C ASP A 230 -6.00 1.07 20.01
N LEU A 231 -6.94 0.35 20.62
CA LEU A 231 -6.80 -0.11 22.01
C LEU A 231 -5.59 -1.04 22.17
N GLN A 232 -5.36 -1.95 21.23
CA GLN A 232 -4.19 -2.83 21.23
C GLN A 232 -2.89 -2.04 21.02
N LEU A 233 -2.90 -1.04 20.14
CA LEU A 233 -1.77 -0.16 19.94
C LEU A 233 -1.42 0.62 21.20
N LEU A 234 -2.43 1.17 21.88
CA LEU A 234 -2.23 1.87 23.15
C LEU A 234 -1.67 0.93 24.23
N GLU A 235 -2.20 -0.29 24.37
CA GLU A 235 -1.65 -1.29 25.28
C GLU A 235 -0.18 -1.58 24.98
N ASN A 236 0.16 -1.77 23.70
CA ASN A 236 1.55 -1.95 23.27
C ASN A 236 2.43 -0.74 23.59
N VAL A 237 1.93 0.49 23.43
CA VAL A 237 2.67 1.71 23.80
C VAL A 237 3.03 1.70 25.29
N TYR A 238 2.06 1.41 26.14
CA TYR A 238 2.28 1.32 27.59
C TYR A 238 3.26 0.20 27.93
N GLN A 239 3.08 -1.01 27.39
CA GLN A 239 3.95 -2.16 27.65
C GLN A 239 5.37 -1.97 27.09
N ASN A 240 5.52 -1.21 26.02
CA ASN A 240 6.82 -0.87 25.46
C ASN A 240 7.54 0.24 26.25
N ASN A 241 6.83 0.94 27.12
CA ASN A 241 7.35 1.96 28.00
C ASN A 241 7.33 1.54 29.49
N GLY A 242 7.31 0.24 29.76
CA GLY A 242 7.47 -0.33 31.10
C GLY A 242 6.21 -0.49 31.91
N TYR A 243 5.05 -0.08 31.44
CA TYR A 243 3.77 -0.22 32.16
C TYR A 243 3.14 -1.60 31.90
N ILE A 244 3.73 -2.65 32.45
CA ILE A 244 3.33 -4.04 32.16
C ILE A 244 1.95 -4.43 32.67
N ASN A 245 1.44 -3.71 33.68
CA ASN A 245 0.15 -3.97 34.33
C ASN A 245 -0.96 -3.01 33.86
N VAL A 246 -0.76 -2.35 32.71
CA VAL A 246 -1.77 -1.45 32.17
C VAL A 246 -3.09 -2.17 31.90
N GLN A 247 -4.19 -1.51 32.19
CA GLN A 247 -5.55 -1.96 31.86
C GLN A 247 -6.30 -0.81 31.21
N ILE A 248 -6.71 -1.03 29.96
CA ILE A 248 -7.54 -0.09 29.22
C ILE A 248 -8.96 -0.58 29.30
N GLY A 249 -9.87 0.28 29.75
CA GLY A 249 -11.29 -0.04 29.86
C GLY A 249 -12.01 0.10 28.52
N GLU A 250 -13.30 -0.24 28.53
CA GLU A 250 -14.12 -0.09 27.33
C GLU A 250 -14.27 1.39 26.96
N PRO A 251 -14.02 1.76 25.68
CA PRO A 251 -14.15 3.12 25.23
C PRO A 251 -15.62 3.56 25.15
N VAL A 252 -15.88 4.80 25.53
CA VAL A 252 -17.19 5.42 25.39
C VAL A 252 -17.21 6.26 24.12
N VAL A 253 -18.15 5.96 23.23
CA VAL A 253 -18.33 6.66 21.96
C VAL A 253 -19.64 7.44 22.00
N GLU A 254 -19.53 8.77 22.06
CA GLU A 254 -20.66 9.68 22.09
C GLU A 254 -20.85 10.35 20.73
N ILE A 255 -22.03 10.17 20.14
CA ILE A 255 -22.38 10.78 18.85
C ILE A 255 -23.27 11.99 19.12
N ASN A 256 -22.74 13.18 18.96
CA ASN A 256 -23.49 14.42 19.11
C ASN A 256 -24.17 14.78 17.79
N ARG A 257 -25.51 14.68 17.75
CA ARG A 257 -26.34 15.01 16.58
C ARG A 257 -26.30 16.51 16.23
N GLU A 258 -26.36 17.37 17.25
CA GLU A 258 -26.46 18.82 17.07
C GLU A 258 -25.11 19.41 16.65
N ALA A 259 -24.03 19.04 17.33
CA ALA A 259 -22.69 19.49 17.01
C ALA A 259 -22.07 18.76 15.80
N GLY A 260 -22.69 17.67 15.33
CA GLY A 260 -22.21 16.92 14.15
C GLY A 260 -20.84 16.24 14.32
N GLY A 261 -20.52 15.78 15.54
CA GLY A 261 -19.22 15.22 15.87
C GLY A 261 -19.30 13.95 16.73
N ILE A 262 -18.26 13.14 16.68
CA ILE A 262 -18.07 11.96 17.52
C ILE A 262 -16.99 12.27 18.54
N VAL A 263 -17.27 12.03 19.81
CA VAL A 263 -16.29 12.10 20.89
C VAL A 263 -16.01 10.67 21.35
N ILE A 264 -14.74 10.28 21.34
CA ILE A 264 -14.29 8.96 21.81
C ILE A 264 -13.52 9.19 23.11
N THR A 265 -13.98 8.59 24.20
CA THR A 265 -13.29 8.62 25.49
C THR A 265 -12.75 7.24 25.79
N ILE A 266 -11.42 7.12 25.91
CA ILE A 266 -10.70 5.87 26.19
C ILE A 266 -10.20 5.93 27.64
N PRO A 267 -10.77 5.13 28.56
CA PRO A 267 -10.36 5.12 29.95
C PRO A 267 -9.17 4.19 30.17
N ILE A 268 -8.09 4.70 30.73
CA ILE A 268 -6.99 3.91 31.29
C ILE A 268 -7.37 3.62 32.75
N THR A 269 -8.05 2.48 32.95
CA THR A 269 -8.59 2.11 34.26
C THR A 269 -7.51 1.83 35.29
N ARG A 270 -6.36 1.35 34.83
CA ARG A 270 -5.17 1.14 35.63
C ARG A 270 -3.95 1.36 34.74
N GLU A 271 -3.13 2.34 35.04
CA GLU A 271 -1.88 2.57 34.32
C GLU A 271 -0.75 1.66 34.83
N GLY A 272 -0.73 1.46 36.13
CA GLY A 272 0.31 0.70 36.82
C GLY A 272 1.57 1.51 37.06
N GLU A 273 2.61 0.84 37.53
CA GLU A 273 3.93 1.39 37.76
C GLU A 273 4.84 1.10 36.56
N GLN A 274 5.84 1.96 36.36
CA GLN A 274 6.83 1.75 35.31
C GLN A 274 7.94 0.81 35.80
N PHE A 275 8.18 -0.27 35.06
CA PHE A 275 9.18 -1.28 35.33
C PHE A 275 10.42 -1.09 34.45
N LYS A 276 11.58 -1.45 35.03
CA LYS A 276 12.84 -1.48 34.33
C LYS A 276 13.34 -2.92 34.19
N ILE A 277 14.27 -3.11 33.26
CA ILE A 277 14.94 -4.39 33.06
C ILE A 277 15.91 -4.63 34.23
N GLY A 278 15.73 -5.75 34.92
CA GLY A 278 16.61 -6.25 35.93
C GLY A 278 17.74 -7.09 35.33
N ARG A 279 17.93 -8.31 35.86
CA ARG A 279 18.92 -9.24 35.34
C ARG A 279 18.43 -9.89 34.04
N VAL A 280 19.33 -9.95 33.05
CA VAL A 280 19.12 -10.72 31.83
C VAL A 280 20.08 -11.89 31.80
N THR A 281 19.57 -13.13 31.84
CA THR A 281 20.34 -14.37 31.84
C THR A 281 20.06 -15.20 30.60
N LEU A 282 21.07 -15.91 30.13
CA LEU A 282 21.00 -16.83 28.99
C LEU A 282 21.37 -18.22 29.53
N THR A 283 20.51 -19.19 29.32
CA THR A 283 20.68 -20.54 29.82
C THR A 283 20.36 -21.59 28.78
N GLY A 284 20.95 -22.77 28.88
CA GLY A 284 20.44 -23.98 28.22
C GLY A 284 21.17 -24.45 26.99
N ASP A 285 22.34 -23.88 26.58
CA ASP A 285 22.95 -24.34 25.34
C ASP A 285 24.48 -24.35 25.28
N SER A 286 24.99 -25.23 24.39
CA SER A 286 26.41 -25.40 24.08
C SER A 286 26.80 -25.01 22.64
N VAL A 287 25.85 -24.56 21.79
CA VAL A 287 26.10 -24.20 20.37
C VAL A 287 26.86 -22.86 20.25
N PHE A 288 26.48 -21.92 21.10
CA PHE A 288 27.10 -20.62 21.17
C PHE A 288 27.81 -20.43 22.54
N LYS A 289 28.87 -19.65 22.55
CA LYS A 289 29.38 -19.12 23.79
C LYS A 289 28.44 -18.05 24.35
N GLU A 290 28.31 -17.99 25.66
CA GLU A 290 27.41 -17.02 26.31
C GLU A 290 27.71 -15.57 25.86
N GLU A 291 28.99 -15.22 25.70
CA GLU A 291 29.43 -13.91 25.24
C GLU A 291 28.94 -13.58 23.83
N GLU A 292 28.91 -14.57 22.92
CA GLU A 292 28.40 -14.38 21.55
C GLU A 292 26.88 -14.10 21.53
N LEU A 293 26.11 -14.84 22.34
CA LEU A 293 24.69 -14.60 22.51
C LEU A 293 24.42 -13.27 23.19
N ARG A 294 25.22 -12.94 24.20
CA ARG A 294 25.09 -11.67 24.93
C ARG A 294 25.27 -10.45 24.02
N GLN A 295 26.18 -10.50 23.06
CA GLN A 295 26.36 -9.44 22.06
C GLN A 295 25.17 -9.26 21.13
N LYS A 296 24.35 -10.29 20.93
CA LYS A 296 23.16 -10.24 20.10
C LYS A 296 21.94 -9.70 20.84
N VAL A 297 21.91 -9.85 22.16
CA VAL A 297 20.85 -9.32 23.03
C VAL A 297 21.07 -7.82 23.23
N ARG A 298 20.09 -7.04 22.88
CA ARG A 298 20.13 -5.57 23.02
C ARG A 298 19.62 -5.07 24.36
N LEU A 299 18.85 -5.91 25.06
CA LEU A 299 18.32 -5.56 26.38
C LEU A 299 19.45 -5.35 27.39
N THR A 300 19.44 -4.19 28.04
CA THR A 300 20.41 -3.83 29.08
C THR A 300 19.75 -3.58 30.43
N THR A 301 20.43 -3.97 31.52
CA THR A 301 19.95 -3.76 32.89
C THR A 301 19.78 -2.27 33.17
N GLY A 302 18.66 -1.88 33.78
CA GLY A 302 18.33 -0.50 34.13
C GLY A 302 17.56 0.27 33.07
N GLU A 303 17.47 -0.20 31.83
CA GLU A 303 16.60 0.36 30.80
C GLU A 303 15.13 0.12 31.14
N ILE A 304 14.25 0.94 30.56
CA ILE A 304 12.81 0.76 30.67
C ILE A 304 12.44 -0.55 29.98
N TYR A 305 11.61 -1.37 30.64
CA TYR A 305 11.11 -2.60 30.04
C TYR A 305 10.30 -2.29 28.78
N SER A 306 10.54 -3.06 27.72
CA SER A 306 9.79 -3.00 26.46
C SER A 306 9.47 -4.42 25.99
N ARG A 307 8.18 -4.71 25.87
CA ARG A 307 7.71 -6.01 25.34
C ARG A 307 8.22 -6.27 23.92
N GLU A 308 8.26 -5.23 23.10
CA GLU A 308 8.76 -5.31 21.73
C GLU A 308 10.28 -5.59 21.72
N ALA A 309 11.04 -4.96 22.62
CA ALA A 309 12.48 -5.22 22.72
C ALA A 309 12.74 -6.68 23.12
N VAL A 310 12.00 -7.23 24.09
CA VAL A 310 12.08 -8.64 24.47
C VAL A 310 11.77 -9.56 23.29
N ARG A 311 10.67 -9.29 22.57
CA ARG A 311 10.32 -10.07 21.38
C ARG A 311 11.39 -9.99 20.29
N ARG A 312 11.97 -8.83 20.08
CA ARG A 312 13.04 -8.63 19.09
C ARG A 312 14.30 -9.43 19.46
N ASP A 313 14.65 -9.47 20.73
CA ASP A 313 15.81 -10.24 21.18
C ASP A 313 15.55 -11.75 21.08
N ILE A 314 14.33 -12.22 21.39
CA ILE A 314 13.93 -13.62 21.14
C ILE A 314 14.10 -13.96 19.66
N MET A 315 13.58 -13.13 18.75
CA MET A 315 13.71 -13.36 17.31
C MET A 315 15.18 -13.35 16.87
N THR A 316 15.97 -12.40 17.38
CA THR A 316 17.41 -12.29 17.05
C THR A 316 18.18 -13.52 17.51
N LEU A 317 17.87 -14.04 18.71
CA LEU A 317 18.45 -15.27 19.21
C LEU A 317 18.01 -16.48 18.36
N THR A 318 16.72 -16.62 18.11
CA THR A 318 16.17 -17.71 17.27
C THR A 318 16.80 -17.70 15.89
N ASP A 319 16.88 -16.53 15.24
CA ASP A 319 17.54 -16.38 13.93
C ASP A 319 19.02 -16.74 13.98
N ALA A 320 19.72 -16.41 15.08
CA ALA A 320 21.13 -16.77 15.23
C ALA A 320 21.35 -18.30 15.24
N TYR A 321 20.47 -19.04 15.92
CA TYR A 321 20.48 -20.51 15.88
C TYR A 321 20.10 -21.05 14.50
N ALA A 322 19.04 -20.52 13.92
CA ALA A 322 18.56 -20.87 12.61
C ALA A 322 19.63 -20.63 11.52
N ASP A 323 20.42 -19.56 11.62
CA ASP A 323 21.53 -19.27 10.70
C ASP A 323 22.72 -20.25 10.81
N ARG A 324 22.76 -21.05 11.88
CA ARG A 324 23.70 -22.17 12.04
C ARG A 324 23.09 -23.54 11.74
N GLY A 325 21.90 -23.56 11.13
CA GLY A 325 21.20 -24.78 10.71
C GLY A 325 20.20 -25.31 11.72
N TYR A 326 20.02 -24.68 12.88
CA TYR A 326 19.08 -25.14 13.90
C TYR A 326 17.69 -24.54 13.66
N ALA A 327 17.01 -25.01 12.62
CA ALA A 327 15.73 -24.48 12.16
C ALA A 327 14.60 -24.57 13.20
N PHE A 328 14.70 -25.49 14.14
CA PHE A 328 13.70 -25.74 15.18
C PHE A 328 14.15 -25.24 16.56
N ALA A 329 15.10 -24.33 16.58
CA ALA A 329 15.55 -23.74 17.84
C ALA A 329 14.40 -23.03 18.55
N ASP A 330 14.19 -23.35 19.81
CA ASP A 330 13.21 -22.71 20.68
C ASP A 330 13.93 -21.81 21.71
N VAL A 331 13.51 -20.56 21.74
CA VAL A 331 14.01 -19.56 22.69
C VAL A 331 12.84 -19.11 23.55
N THR A 332 12.73 -19.70 24.73
CA THR A 332 11.63 -19.42 25.66
C THR A 332 12.07 -18.40 26.70
N PRO A 333 11.37 -17.23 26.79
CA PRO A 333 11.61 -16.25 27.84
C PRO A 333 10.90 -16.66 29.13
N THR A 334 11.59 -16.66 30.24
CA THR A 334 11.01 -16.69 31.58
C THR A 334 11.08 -15.29 32.16
N VAL A 335 9.92 -14.74 32.52
CA VAL A 335 9.78 -13.38 33.05
C VAL A 335 9.49 -13.46 34.55
N SER A 336 10.32 -12.87 35.38
CA SER A 336 10.12 -12.73 36.80
C SER A 336 10.00 -11.26 37.19
N ILE A 337 8.86 -10.89 37.73
CA ILE A 337 8.54 -9.50 38.07
C ILE A 337 8.70 -9.29 39.56
N ASP A 338 9.62 -8.41 39.93
CA ASP A 338 9.75 -7.92 41.32
C ASP A 338 8.96 -6.62 41.47
N GLN A 339 7.85 -6.70 42.18
CA GLN A 339 6.94 -5.57 42.42
C GLN A 339 7.55 -4.52 43.35
N VAL A 340 8.44 -4.92 44.25
CA VAL A 340 9.07 -4.02 45.25
C VAL A 340 10.15 -3.16 44.61
N THR A 341 11.03 -3.78 43.86
CA THR A 341 12.14 -3.10 43.18
C THR A 341 11.76 -2.54 41.82
N ARG A 342 10.55 -2.89 41.31
CA ARG A 342 10.04 -2.56 39.96
C ARG A 342 10.99 -3.03 38.85
N LEU A 343 11.58 -4.21 39.04
CA LEU A 343 12.46 -4.83 38.06
C LEU A 343 11.82 -6.05 37.42
N VAL A 344 12.06 -6.18 36.13
CA VAL A 344 11.69 -7.37 35.33
C VAL A 344 12.97 -8.14 35.04
N ASN A 345 13.13 -9.29 35.68
CA ASN A 345 14.23 -10.20 35.40
C ASN A 345 13.82 -11.14 34.26
N LEU A 346 14.70 -11.29 33.29
CA LEU A 346 14.49 -12.09 32.07
C LEU A 346 15.49 -13.22 32.01
N SER A 347 15.02 -14.44 31.80
CA SER A 347 15.88 -15.60 31.53
C SER A 347 15.47 -16.20 30.19
N PHE A 348 16.35 -16.17 29.22
CA PHE A 348 16.13 -16.82 27.92
C PHE A 348 16.71 -18.23 28.00
N THR A 349 15.84 -19.24 27.92
CA THR A 349 16.25 -20.65 27.86
C THR A 349 16.21 -21.08 26.41
N THR A 350 17.35 -21.58 25.90
CA THR A 350 17.51 -21.97 24.52
C THR A 350 17.60 -23.48 24.38
N ARG A 351 16.88 -24.01 23.37
CA ARG A 351 16.90 -25.41 22.96
C ARG A 351 17.15 -25.50 21.46
N PRO A 352 18.35 -25.85 21.00
CA PRO A 352 18.70 -25.75 19.58
C PRO A 352 17.97 -26.76 18.68
N GLY A 353 17.67 -27.95 19.17
CA GLY A 353 17.15 -29.02 18.33
C GLY A 353 18.20 -29.60 17.36
N PRO A 354 17.82 -30.43 16.37
CA PRO A 354 18.74 -30.95 15.38
C PRO A 354 19.14 -29.91 14.33
N ARG A 355 20.30 -30.11 13.71
CA ARG A 355 20.71 -29.37 12.51
C ARG A 355 19.89 -29.82 11.31
N VAL A 356 19.56 -28.86 10.45
CA VAL A 356 18.73 -29.08 9.28
C VAL A 356 19.42 -28.55 8.04
N TYR A 357 19.43 -29.35 6.99
CA TYR A 357 19.93 -29.00 5.67
C TYR A 357 18.76 -28.81 4.71
N ILE A 358 18.93 -27.99 3.70
CA ILE A 358 17.94 -27.83 2.64
C ILE A 358 17.92 -29.09 1.80
N GLY A 359 16.76 -29.73 1.73
CA GLY A 359 16.51 -30.84 0.85
C GLY A 359 16.27 -30.38 -0.59
N ARG A 360 15.03 -30.34 -1.01
CA ARG A 360 14.62 -29.87 -2.34
C ARG A 360 13.97 -28.50 -2.27
N ILE A 361 14.17 -27.70 -3.31
CA ILE A 361 13.50 -26.42 -3.49
C ILE A 361 12.52 -26.56 -4.64
N ASP A 362 11.23 -26.72 -4.31
CA ASP A 362 10.14 -26.82 -5.28
C ASP A 362 9.53 -25.43 -5.51
N ILE A 363 9.33 -25.08 -6.78
CA ILE A 363 8.72 -23.82 -7.19
C ILE A 363 7.38 -24.14 -7.86
N VAL A 364 6.30 -23.52 -7.37
CA VAL A 364 4.94 -23.75 -7.85
C VAL A 364 4.20 -22.44 -8.11
N GLY A 365 3.24 -22.46 -9.03
CA GLY A 365 2.44 -21.27 -9.39
C GLY A 365 3.08 -20.35 -10.43
N ASN A 366 4.25 -20.67 -10.93
CA ASN A 366 4.96 -19.92 -11.96
C ASN A 366 4.58 -20.38 -13.38
N GLU A 367 3.43 -19.96 -13.88
CA GLU A 367 2.92 -20.37 -15.21
C GLU A 367 3.68 -19.66 -16.36
N ARG A 368 4.08 -18.41 -16.15
CA ARG A 368 4.76 -17.55 -17.14
C ARG A 368 6.24 -17.37 -16.81
N THR A 369 6.56 -17.16 -15.53
CA THR A 369 7.93 -16.91 -15.08
C THR A 369 8.72 -18.22 -15.11
N ARG A 370 9.87 -18.21 -15.73
CA ARG A 370 10.76 -19.39 -15.77
C ARG A 370 11.31 -19.67 -14.37
N ASP A 371 11.41 -20.94 -14.03
CA ASP A 371 11.94 -21.45 -12.75
C ASP A 371 13.30 -20.81 -12.41
N GLN A 372 14.19 -20.69 -13.40
CA GLN A 372 15.51 -20.08 -13.24
C GLN A 372 15.44 -18.63 -12.73
N VAL A 373 14.38 -17.87 -13.05
CA VAL A 373 14.23 -16.46 -12.62
C VAL A 373 13.93 -16.41 -11.12
N ILE A 374 13.16 -17.36 -10.61
CA ILE A 374 12.84 -17.48 -9.19
C ILE A 374 14.05 -18.05 -8.45
N ARG A 375 14.61 -19.15 -8.93
CA ARG A 375 15.73 -19.86 -8.30
C ARG A 375 16.97 -18.99 -8.10
N ARG A 376 17.32 -18.13 -9.06
CA ARG A 376 18.47 -17.22 -8.95
C ARG A 376 18.30 -16.13 -7.87
N GLU A 377 17.08 -15.87 -7.43
CA GLU A 377 16.81 -14.94 -6.33
C GLU A 377 16.88 -15.61 -4.96
N MET A 378 16.85 -16.93 -4.91
CA MET A 378 17.07 -17.69 -3.68
C MET A 378 18.50 -17.48 -3.19
N ARG A 379 18.65 -17.43 -1.86
CA ARG A 379 19.94 -17.31 -1.17
C ARG A 379 20.34 -18.60 -0.48
N LEU A 380 19.47 -19.60 -0.59
CA LEU A 380 19.68 -20.96 -0.10
C LEU A 380 19.73 -21.88 -1.30
N ASP A 381 20.72 -22.77 -1.28
CA ASP A 381 20.88 -23.85 -2.27
C ASP A 381 20.57 -25.22 -1.65
N GLU A 382 20.19 -26.17 -2.47
CA GLU A 382 19.96 -27.57 -2.06
C GLU A 382 21.25 -28.17 -1.48
N GLY A 383 21.14 -28.83 -0.34
CA GLY A 383 22.28 -29.36 0.42
C GLY A 383 22.97 -28.37 1.35
N GLU A 384 22.60 -27.10 1.35
CA GLU A 384 23.14 -26.10 2.27
C GLU A 384 22.49 -26.18 3.64
N LEU A 385 23.19 -25.69 4.68
CA LEU A 385 22.60 -25.54 6.01
C LEU A 385 21.45 -24.53 5.96
N TYR A 386 20.37 -24.84 6.66
CA TYR A 386 19.24 -23.91 6.81
C TYR A 386 19.70 -22.58 7.42
N SER A 387 19.16 -21.47 6.93
CA SER A 387 19.36 -20.15 7.48
C SER A 387 18.09 -19.32 7.34
N ALA A 388 17.54 -18.87 8.46
CA ALA A 388 16.35 -18.04 8.50
C ALA A 388 16.60 -16.69 7.80
N THR A 389 17.75 -16.07 8.04
CA THR A 389 18.16 -14.81 7.40
C THR A 389 18.24 -14.97 5.88
N LYS A 390 18.84 -16.04 5.37
CA LYS A 390 18.91 -16.30 3.93
C LYS A 390 17.52 -16.56 3.33
N LEU A 391 16.66 -17.30 4.04
CA LEU A 391 15.29 -17.57 3.62
C LEU A 391 14.46 -16.29 3.51
N GLN A 392 14.51 -15.45 4.54
CA GLN A 392 13.82 -14.16 4.55
C GLN A 392 14.33 -13.22 3.45
N ARG A 393 15.65 -13.19 3.22
CA ARG A 393 16.25 -12.44 2.12
C ARG A 393 15.80 -12.98 0.76
N SER A 394 15.69 -14.29 0.58
CA SER A 394 15.15 -14.92 -0.63
C SER A 394 13.72 -14.44 -0.90
N ARG A 395 12.87 -14.50 0.12
CA ARG A 395 11.49 -14.00 0.01
C ARG A 395 11.45 -12.53 -0.36
N GLN A 396 12.24 -11.68 0.31
CA GLN A 396 12.28 -10.26 0.03
C GLN A 396 12.75 -9.95 -1.39
N ARG A 397 13.74 -10.70 -1.92
CA ARG A 397 14.20 -10.56 -3.29
C ARG A 397 13.12 -10.91 -4.29
N LEU A 398 12.39 -12.01 -4.08
CA LEU A 398 11.26 -12.41 -4.92
C LEU A 398 10.13 -11.36 -4.92
N VAL A 399 9.77 -10.84 -3.75
CA VAL A 399 8.79 -9.74 -3.62
C VAL A 399 9.27 -8.49 -4.35
N ASN A 400 10.55 -8.16 -4.26
CA ASN A 400 11.14 -6.98 -4.91
C ASN A 400 11.16 -7.07 -6.44
N LEU A 401 11.08 -8.26 -7.04
CA LEU A 401 10.90 -8.42 -8.49
C LEU A 401 9.61 -7.78 -8.99
N GLN A 402 8.59 -7.71 -8.13
CA GLN A 402 7.25 -7.21 -8.47
C GLN A 402 6.56 -8.00 -9.60
N TYR A 403 6.93 -9.26 -9.82
CA TYR A 403 6.28 -10.15 -10.78
C TYR A 403 5.12 -10.93 -10.16
N PHE A 404 5.05 -10.93 -8.82
CA PHE A 404 4.12 -11.72 -8.03
C PHE A 404 3.22 -10.83 -7.18
N GLU A 405 1.96 -11.22 -7.04
CA GLU A 405 1.01 -10.63 -6.10
C GLU A 405 1.29 -11.16 -4.69
N GLU A 406 1.56 -12.47 -4.60
CA GLU A 406 1.90 -13.14 -3.35
C GLU A 406 3.11 -14.05 -3.54
N VAL A 407 3.97 -14.12 -2.51
CA VAL A 407 5.11 -15.04 -2.42
C VAL A 407 5.07 -15.68 -1.04
N LYS A 408 4.85 -16.99 -1.02
CA LYS A 408 4.96 -17.83 0.18
C LYS A 408 6.16 -18.75 0.04
N ILE A 409 6.88 -18.95 1.12
CA ILE A 409 7.93 -19.96 1.19
C ILE A 409 7.61 -20.82 2.41
N ASP A 410 7.10 -22.01 2.15
CA ASP A 410 6.76 -22.96 3.17
C ASP A 410 7.90 -23.95 3.36
N THR A 411 8.12 -24.34 4.60
CA THR A 411 9.16 -25.29 4.97
C THR A 411 8.53 -26.62 5.38
N LYS A 412 8.92 -27.70 4.73
CA LYS A 412 8.38 -29.04 4.99
C LYS A 412 9.50 -29.96 5.47
N ARG A 413 9.38 -30.49 6.69
CA ARG A 413 10.34 -31.46 7.20
C ARG A 413 10.17 -32.79 6.47
N ARG A 414 11.28 -33.38 6.02
CA ARG A 414 11.26 -34.70 5.35
C ARG A 414 11.43 -35.82 6.38
N GLY A 415 10.31 -36.28 6.96
CA GLY A 415 10.28 -37.35 7.92
C GLY A 415 11.17 -37.13 9.15
N GLU A 416 11.99 -38.13 9.52
CA GLU A 416 12.98 -38.03 10.61
C GLU A 416 14.36 -37.54 10.13
N GLU A 417 14.53 -37.35 8.82
CA GLU A 417 15.79 -36.84 8.25
C GLU A 417 16.08 -35.40 8.69
N GLU A 418 17.37 -35.09 8.74
CA GLU A 418 17.84 -33.72 9.00
C GLU A 418 17.68 -32.81 7.73
N LEU A 419 16.65 -33.08 6.94
CA LEU A 419 16.35 -32.40 5.68
C LEU A 419 15.04 -31.62 5.76
N MET A 420 15.05 -30.42 5.17
CA MET A 420 13.90 -29.55 5.04
C MET A 420 13.71 -29.18 3.59
N ASP A 421 12.58 -29.57 3.01
CA ASP A 421 12.19 -29.13 1.68
C ASP A 421 11.56 -27.74 1.75
N LEU A 422 11.88 -26.90 0.78
CA LEU A 422 11.29 -25.57 0.62
C LEU A 422 10.29 -25.61 -0.54
N GLU A 423 9.07 -25.20 -0.28
CA GLU A 423 8.06 -24.97 -1.33
C GLU A 423 7.87 -23.47 -1.51
N VAL A 424 8.28 -22.96 -2.67
CA VAL A 424 8.15 -21.57 -3.06
C VAL A 424 6.90 -21.42 -3.90
N GLU A 425 5.80 -21.05 -3.28
CA GLU A 425 4.53 -20.79 -3.95
C GLU A 425 4.45 -19.30 -4.36
N VAL A 426 4.18 -19.07 -5.63
CA VAL A 426 4.04 -17.72 -6.18
C VAL A 426 2.70 -17.56 -6.89
N THR A 427 2.07 -16.42 -6.71
CA THR A 427 0.89 -16.01 -7.47
C THR A 427 1.32 -14.89 -8.42
N GLU A 428 1.31 -15.17 -9.73
CA GLU A 428 1.77 -14.21 -10.73
C GLU A 428 0.78 -13.08 -10.94
N ARG A 429 1.30 -11.88 -11.17
CA ARG A 429 0.51 -10.72 -11.58
C ARG A 429 0.87 -10.25 -12.98
N SER A 430 0.04 -9.40 -13.56
CA SER A 430 0.39 -8.72 -14.80
C SER A 430 1.62 -7.83 -14.59
N THR A 431 2.63 -8.00 -15.42
CA THR A 431 3.89 -7.23 -15.41
C THR A 431 3.95 -6.16 -16.50
N GLY A 432 2.89 -6.02 -17.27
CA GLY A 432 2.67 -4.91 -18.19
C GLY A 432 2.16 -3.68 -17.44
N GLN A 433 2.77 -2.52 -17.66
CA GLN A 433 2.37 -1.26 -17.04
C GLN A 433 2.28 -0.18 -18.11
N PHE A 434 1.16 0.54 -18.10
CA PHE A 434 0.98 1.79 -18.83
C PHE A 434 0.86 2.94 -17.84
N THR A 435 1.61 4.00 -18.07
CA THR A 435 1.53 5.22 -17.24
C THR A 435 1.39 6.41 -18.16
N ALA A 436 0.42 7.27 -17.88
CA ALA A 436 0.28 8.57 -18.53
C ALA A 436 0.14 9.63 -17.44
N GLY A 437 0.79 10.77 -17.63
CA GLY A 437 0.79 11.84 -16.65
C GLY A 437 0.92 13.21 -17.30
N VAL A 438 0.44 14.21 -16.57
CA VAL A 438 0.62 15.62 -16.92
C VAL A 438 1.30 16.29 -15.73
N GLY A 439 2.41 16.97 -16.00
CA GLY A 439 3.12 17.75 -15.01
C GLY A 439 3.13 19.23 -15.40
N PHE A 440 3.50 20.06 -14.46
CA PHE A 440 3.74 21.50 -14.71
C PHE A 440 5.00 21.93 -13.98
N SER A 441 5.81 22.73 -14.64
CA SER A 441 6.97 23.34 -14.02
C SER A 441 7.12 24.81 -14.44
N SER A 442 7.74 25.61 -13.58
CA SER A 442 8.08 26.99 -13.90
C SER A 442 9.09 27.15 -15.06
N ILE A 443 9.70 26.04 -15.49
CA ILE A 443 10.70 26.01 -16.57
C ILE A 443 10.06 25.59 -17.89
N GLU A 444 9.31 24.49 -17.88
CA GLU A 444 8.78 23.85 -19.10
C GLU A 444 7.25 24.03 -19.28
N ASN A 445 6.60 24.80 -18.41
CA ASN A 445 5.15 24.90 -18.37
C ASN A 445 4.49 23.51 -18.25
N VAL A 446 3.63 23.15 -19.16
CA VAL A 446 2.99 21.83 -19.18
C VAL A 446 3.90 20.79 -19.79
N VAL A 447 4.04 19.65 -19.12
CA VAL A 447 4.82 18.49 -19.57
C VAL A 447 3.90 17.27 -19.58
N PHE A 448 3.79 16.64 -20.73
CA PHE A 448 3.12 15.36 -20.91
C PHE A 448 4.12 14.23 -20.82
N THR A 449 3.79 13.20 -20.07
CA THR A 449 4.58 11.97 -19.96
C THR A 449 3.71 10.77 -20.29
N ALA A 450 4.25 9.85 -21.06
CA ALA A 450 3.61 8.55 -21.30
C ALA A 450 4.69 7.47 -21.28
N SER A 451 4.42 6.35 -20.66
CA SER A 451 5.31 5.20 -20.70
C SER A 451 4.55 3.89 -20.76
N VAL A 452 5.11 2.96 -21.50
CA VAL A 452 4.69 1.55 -21.55
C VAL A 452 5.89 0.72 -21.16
N SER A 453 5.72 -0.18 -20.22
CA SER A 453 6.78 -1.11 -19.84
C SER A 453 6.22 -2.52 -19.66
N GLN A 454 7.02 -3.49 -20.05
CA GLN A 454 6.76 -4.91 -19.80
C GLN A 454 7.98 -5.46 -19.05
N SER A 455 7.79 -5.72 -17.76
CA SER A 455 8.76 -6.44 -16.96
C SER A 455 8.55 -7.94 -17.13
N ASN A 456 9.59 -8.72 -16.84
CA ASN A 456 9.55 -10.18 -16.99
C ASN A 456 9.14 -10.63 -18.42
N LEU A 457 9.72 -9.99 -19.43
CA LEU A 457 9.44 -10.29 -20.85
C LEU A 457 9.70 -11.77 -21.13
N PHE A 458 8.70 -12.46 -21.70
CA PHE A 458 8.72 -13.92 -21.98
C PHE A 458 9.11 -14.80 -20.77
N GLY A 459 8.85 -14.31 -19.54
CA GLY A 459 9.19 -15.02 -18.32
C GLY A 459 10.67 -15.11 -17.99
N ARG A 460 11.54 -14.34 -18.68
CA ARG A 460 12.99 -14.39 -18.53
C ARG A 460 13.55 -13.38 -17.51
N GLY A 461 12.70 -12.54 -16.91
CA GLY A 461 13.11 -11.46 -16.03
C GLY A 461 13.69 -10.24 -16.75
N GLN A 462 13.58 -10.20 -18.08
CA GLN A 462 13.98 -9.07 -18.92
C GLN A 462 12.94 -7.96 -18.85
N THR A 463 13.34 -6.71 -19.05
CA THR A 463 12.41 -5.58 -19.13
C THR A 463 12.60 -4.84 -20.44
N ILE A 464 11.48 -4.51 -21.09
CA ILE A 464 11.44 -3.55 -22.19
C ILE A 464 10.52 -2.40 -21.79
N SER A 465 10.94 -1.18 -22.07
CA SER A 465 10.13 0.02 -21.84
C SER A 465 10.27 1.01 -22.99
N ALA A 466 9.19 1.71 -23.26
CA ALA A 466 9.17 2.87 -24.14
C ALA A 466 8.56 4.05 -23.39
N SER A 467 9.22 5.18 -23.41
CA SER A 467 8.79 6.39 -22.74
C SER A 467 8.85 7.60 -23.65
N ALA A 468 7.91 8.50 -23.49
CA ALA A 468 7.85 9.78 -24.16
C ALA A 468 7.56 10.88 -23.14
N ARG A 469 8.36 11.93 -23.14
CA ARG A 469 8.15 13.16 -22.38
C ARG A 469 8.16 14.35 -23.35
N ILE A 470 7.13 15.16 -23.31
CA ILE A 470 6.92 16.30 -24.22
C ILE A 470 6.55 17.51 -23.40
N GLY A 471 7.45 18.46 -23.31
CA GLY A 471 7.27 19.78 -22.72
C GLY A 471 7.43 20.89 -23.75
N SER A 472 7.35 22.14 -23.29
CA SER A 472 7.54 23.30 -24.16
C SER A 472 8.98 23.47 -24.63
N LEU A 473 9.95 23.06 -23.79
CA LEU A 473 11.39 23.18 -24.07
C LEU A 473 12.06 21.83 -24.38
N SER A 474 11.47 20.74 -23.91
CA SER A 474 12.08 19.41 -24.07
C SER A 474 11.15 18.41 -24.71
N GLN A 475 11.72 17.53 -25.53
CA GLN A 475 11.09 16.31 -26.03
C GLN A 475 12.09 15.19 -25.86
N ASP A 476 11.72 14.16 -25.11
CA ASP A 476 12.55 12.98 -24.86
C ASP A 476 11.73 11.72 -25.21
N ILE A 477 12.21 10.93 -26.13
CA ILE A 477 11.63 9.63 -26.51
C ILE A 477 12.75 8.60 -26.34
N THR A 478 12.49 7.58 -25.54
CA THR A 478 13.47 6.55 -25.23
C THR A 478 12.81 5.18 -25.26
N ILE A 479 13.53 4.22 -25.83
CA ILE A 479 13.21 2.79 -25.75
C ILE A 479 14.38 2.11 -25.07
N ASP A 480 14.11 1.40 -23.97
CA ASP A 480 15.11 0.72 -23.16
C ASP A 480 14.82 -0.77 -23.11
N PHE A 481 15.85 -1.58 -23.22
CA PHE A 481 15.85 -3.00 -22.93
C PHE A 481 16.84 -3.30 -21.81
N GLN A 482 16.48 -4.13 -20.86
CA GLN A 482 17.34 -4.53 -19.75
C GLN A 482 17.28 -6.04 -19.51
N GLU A 483 18.44 -6.68 -19.49
CA GLU A 483 18.70 -8.04 -19.01
C GLU A 483 19.43 -7.95 -17.67
N PRO A 484 18.81 -8.35 -16.54
CA PRO A 484 19.45 -8.26 -15.23
C PRO A 484 20.53 -9.31 -14.98
N TYR A 485 20.53 -10.43 -15.72
CA TYR A 485 21.45 -11.55 -15.56
C TYR A 485 22.01 -12.02 -16.89
N LEU A 486 22.96 -11.29 -17.43
CA LEU A 486 23.59 -11.63 -18.72
C LEU A 486 24.27 -12.98 -18.63
N PHE A 487 23.88 -13.93 -19.51
CA PHE A 487 24.35 -15.31 -19.53
C PHE A 487 24.24 -16.03 -18.18
N GLY A 488 23.20 -15.70 -17.37
CA GLY A 488 22.99 -16.29 -16.06
C GLY A 488 23.90 -15.76 -14.95
N GLN A 489 24.81 -14.84 -15.27
CA GLN A 489 25.67 -14.18 -14.28
C GLN A 489 25.01 -12.92 -13.70
N PRO A 490 25.34 -12.49 -12.47
CA PRO A 490 24.78 -11.28 -11.85
C PRO A 490 25.40 -10.00 -12.46
N ILE A 491 25.38 -9.93 -13.78
CA ILE A 491 25.82 -8.79 -14.59
C ILE A 491 24.60 -8.32 -15.37
N SER A 492 24.18 -7.09 -15.18
CA SER A 492 23.11 -6.51 -15.96
C SER A 492 23.62 -5.97 -17.28
N ALA A 493 22.88 -6.23 -18.36
CA ALA A 493 23.11 -5.60 -19.67
C ALA A 493 21.90 -4.76 -20.05
N GLY A 494 22.14 -3.57 -20.60
CA GLY A 494 21.09 -2.68 -21.08
C GLY A 494 21.40 -2.20 -22.48
N ALA A 495 20.35 -1.98 -23.27
CA ALA A 495 20.43 -1.30 -24.57
C ALA A 495 19.35 -0.24 -24.61
N SER A 496 19.69 0.95 -25.08
CA SER A 496 18.76 2.06 -25.22
C SER A 496 18.86 2.70 -26.61
N ILE A 497 17.73 3.17 -27.11
CA ILE A 497 17.63 4.02 -28.30
C ILE A 497 16.85 5.26 -27.85
N PHE A 498 17.41 6.42 -28.13
CA PHE A 498 16.81 7.66 -27.67
C PHE A 498 16.86 8.78 -28.72
N ARG A 499 15.87 9.67 -28.60
CA ARG A 499 15.84 10.96 -29.28
C ARG A 499 15.45 12.04 -28.29
N ARG A 500 16.38 12.98 -28.01
CA ARG A 500 16.21 14.09 -27.08
C ARG A 500 16.34 15.39 -27.82
N THR A 501 15.33 16.23 -27.73
CA THR A 501 15.35 17.59 -28.31
C THR A 501 15.22 18.58 -27.15
N LEU A 502 16.08 19.57 -27.14
CA LEU A 502 16.03 20.71 -26.22
C LEU A 502 15.99 21.99 -27.05
N ASP A 503 14.94 22.75 -26.85
CA ASP A 503 14.71 24.03 -27.54
C ASP A 503 15.07 25.16 -26.61
N TYR A 504 16.31 25.66 -26.77
CA TYR A 504 16.79 26.80 -25.97
C TYR A 504 16.43 28.09 -26.68
N ARG A 505 16.39 29.19 -25.95
CA ARG A 505 16.12 30.52 -26.52
C ARG A 505 17.05 30.90 -27.66
N THR A 506 18.31 30.41 -27.65
CA THR A 506 19.35 30.79 -28.59
C THR A 506 19.69 29.72 -29.63
N PHE A 507 19.26 28.48 -29.44
CA PHE A 507 19.47 27.36 -30.35
C PHE A 507 18.59 26.18 -30.01
N LYS A 508 18.46 25.25 -30.95
CA LYS A 508 17.84 23.95 -30.78
C LYS A 508 18.89 22.85 -30.82
N SER A 509 18.88 21.99 -29.81
CA SER A 509 19.76 20.82 -29.73
C SER A 509 18.97 19.54 -29.88
N ARG A 510 19.28 18.72 -30.86
CA ARG A 510 18.66 17.39 -31.04
C ARG A 510 19.73 16.32 -30.96
N ARG A 511 19.55 15.38 -30.05
CA ARG A 511 20.41 14.20 -29.89
C ARG A 511 19.62 12.94 -30.25
N THR A 512 20.17 12.14 -31.18
CA THR A 512 19.61 10.83 -31.51
C THR A 512 20.74 9.82 -31.38
N GLY A 513 20.52 8.76 -30.60
CA GLY A 513 21.62 7.84 -30.35
C GLY A 513 21.16 6.50 -29.76
N THR A 514 22.16 5.68 -29.50
CA THR A 514 22.04 4.39 -28.85
C THR A 514 23.02 4.29 -27.68
N GLY A 515 22.62 3.60 -26.64
CA GLY A 515 23.48 3.32 -25.50
C GLY A 515 23.53 1.82 -25.20
N LEU A 516 24.69 1.33 -24.80
CA LEU A 516 24.91 -0.03 -24.32
C LEU A 516 25.49 0.06 -22.91
N THR A 517 24.87 -0.57 -21.95
CA THR A 517 25.28 -0.50 -20.55
C THR A 517 25.55 -1.91 -20.02
N LEU A 518 26.69 -2.09 -19.37
CA LEU A 518 26.98 -3.24 -18.54
C LEU A 518 27.07 -2.78 -17.10
N GLY A 519 26.47 -3.51 -16.18
CA GLY A 519 26.45 -3.15 -14.76
C GLY A 519 26.52 -4.36 -13.84
N ARG A 520 27.02 -4.14 -12.63
CA ARG A 520 27.06 -5.14 -11.57
C ARG A 520 26.78 -4.50 -10.23
N THR A 521 26.00 -5.18 -9.41
CA THR A 521 25.81 -4.81 -8.01
C THR A 521 27.01 -5.27 -7.19
N LEU A 522 27.56 -4.37 -6.40
CA LEU A 522 28.72 -4.58 -5.52
C LEU A 522 28.25 -4.51 -4.06
N GLY A 523 27.86 -5.64 -3.50
CA GLY A 523 27.24 -5.70 -2.17
C GLY A 523 25.79 -5.23 -2.15
N GLU A 524 25.33 -4.68 -1.02
CA GLU A 524 23.92 -4.32 -0.81
C GLU A 524 23.56 -2.92 -1.34
N TYR A 525 24.49 -1.99 -1.32
CA TYR A 525 24.22 -0.57 -1.58
C TYR A 525 24.96 -0.02 -2.79
N ALA A 526 25.98 -0.72 -3.29
CA ALA A 526 26.82 -0.22 -4.38
C ALA A 526 26.49 -0.86 -5.73
N ARG A 527 26.59 -0.07 -6.79
CA ARG A 527 26.47 -0.51 -8.18
C ARG A 527 27.55 0.14 -9.02
N ALA A 528 28.25 -0.66 -9.81
CA ALA A 528 29.14 -0.18 -10.85
C ALA A 528 28.53 -0.44 -12.23
N SER A 529 28.72 0.46 -13.16
CA SER A 529 28.29 0.31 -14.54
C SER A 529 29.26 1.01 -15.51
N VAL A 530 29.28 0.53 -16.74
CA VAL A 530 29.96 1.16 -17.86
C VAL A 530 28.96 1.30 -19.00
N THR A 531 28.77 2.52 -19.46
CA THR A 531 27.86 2.80 -20.57
C THR A 531 28.68 3.29 -21.78
N TYR A 532 28.48 2.66 -22.91
CA TYR A 532 28.93 3.15 -24.22
C TYR A 532 27.78 3.84 -24.91
N ASN A 533 27.95 5.09 -25.34
CA ASN A 533 26.98 5.84 -26.11
C ASN A 533 27.54 6.22 -27.46
N TYR A 534 26.73 6.05 -28.52
CA TYR A 534 26.96 6.61 -29.83
C TYR A 534 25.77 7.49 -30.19
N GLU A 535 26.03 8.78 -30.41
CA GLU A 535 24.96 9.74 -30.67
C GLU A 535 25.34 10.73 -31.78
N GLN A 536 24.32 11.11 -32.53
CA GLN A 536 24.34 12.25 -33.43
C GLN A 536 23.75 13.46 -32.68
N LEU A 537 24.47 14.55 -32.63
CA LEU A 537 24.07 15.84 -32.12
C LEU A 537 23.87 16.81 -33.29
N ASP A 538 22.70 17.40 -33.38
CA ASP A 538 22.33 18.44 -34.35
C ASP A 538 22.02 19.74 -33.59
N ILE A 539 22.83 20.76 -33.81
CA ILE A 539 22.64 22.12 -33.31
C ILE A 539 22.11 22.99 -34.42
N SER A 540 20.86 23.41 -34.31
CA SER A 540 20.13 24.12 -35.35
C SER A 540 19.34 25.32 -34.79
N ASN A 541 18.66 26.07 -35.63
CA ASN A 541 17.85 27.22 -35.27
C ASN A 541 18.59 28.24 -34.39
N LEU A 542 19.79 28.63 -34.80
CA LEU A 542 20.57 29.61 -34.06
C LEU A 542 19.95 31.00 -34.17
N ASP A 543 19.76 31.63 -33.02
CA ASP A 543 19.44 33.07 -32.98
C ASP A 543 20.56 33.88 -33.59
N PRO A 544 20.26 34.98 -34.32
CA PRO A 544 21.31 35.89 -34.85
C PRO A 544 22.27 36.40 -33.78
N GLY A 545 21.82 36.38 -32.52
CA GLY A 545 22.61 36.76 -31.36
C GLY A 545 23.34 35.63 -30.66
N ALA A 546 23.33 34.40 -31.19
CA ALA A 546 24.05 33.28 -30.60
C ALA A 546 25.55 33.56 -30.49
N SER A 547 26.19 33.00 -29.46
CA SER A 547 27.63 33.09 -29.22
C SER A 547 28.45 32.51 -30.38
N GLU A 548 29.68 32.98 -30.52
CA GLU A 548 30.62 32.49 -31.55
C GLU A 548 30.80 30.96 -31.39
N LEU A 549 30.99 30.48 -30.18
CA LEU A 549 31.06 29.05 -29.84
C LEU A 549 29.89 28.23 -30.40
N LEU A 550 28.66 28.73 -30.26
CA LEU A 550 27.47 28.03 -30.77
C LEU A 550 27.43 28.06 -32.32
N ARG A 551 27.92 29.12 -32.96
CA ARG A 551 27.97 29.22 -34.40
C ARG A 551 29.01 28.25 -34.99
N GLU A 552 30.18 28.13 -34.36
CA GLU A 552 31.22 27.18 -34.75
C GLU A 552 30.79 25.72 -34.61
N GLN A 553 29.93 25.44 -33.60
CA GLN A 553 29.41 24.10 -33.33
C GLN A 553 28.06 23.82 -34.00
N ALA A 554 27.58 24.72 -34.86
CA ALA A 554 26.32 24.52 -35.57
C ALA A 554 26.37 23.35 -36.54
N GLY A 555 25.25 22.68 -36.73
CA GLY A 555 25.12 21.54 -37.62
C GLY A 555 25.24 20.20 -36.88
N ILE A 556 25.64 19.19 -37.65
CA ILE A 556 25.67 17.80 -37.21
C ILE A 556 27.08 17.42 -36.74
N SER A 557 27.14 16.87 -35.54
CA SER A 557 28.34 16.26 -34.96
C SER A 557 28.05 14.87 -34.40
N TYR A 558 29.04 14.05 -34.23
CA TYR A 558 28.92 12.68 -33.72
C TYR A 558 29.78 12.52 -32.47
N THR A 559 29.20 11.91 -31.44
CA THR A 559 29.87 11.61 -30.18
C THR A 559 29.86 10.10 -29.94
N SER A 560 31.05 9.54 -29.75
CA SER A 560 31.25 8.17 -29.29
C SER A 560 31.92 8.23 -27.92
N SER A 561 31.24 7.80 -26.86
CA SER A 561 31.71 7.99 -25.47
C SER A 561 31.56 6.73 -24.64
N VAL A 562 32.44 6.58 -23.66
CA VAL A 562 32.39 5.58 -22.60
C VAL A 562 32.28 6.29 -21.28
N THR A 563 31.34 5.84 -20.47
CA THR A 563 31.05 6.41 -19.12
C THR A 563 31.05 5.30 -18.08
N PRO A 564 32.16 5.00 -17.39
CA PRO A 564 32.16 4.28 -16.14
C PRO A 564 31.50 5.12 -15.04
N ARG A 565 30.67 4.45 -14.24
CA ARG A 565 29.96 5.04 -13.09
C ARG A 565 29.95 4.08 -11.93
N ILE A 566 30.16 4.61 -10.73
CA ILE A 566 29.91 3.93 -9.45
C ILE A 566 28.89 4.73 -8.66
N ALA A 567 27.93 4.05 -8.06
CA ALA A 567 26.93 4.65 -7.23
C ALA A 567 26.72 3.84 -5.96
N TRP A 568 26.46 4.54 -4.85
CA TRP A 568 26.14 3.99 -3.56
C TRP A 568 24.81 4.61 -3.09
N ASP A 569 23.83 3.79 -2.66
CA ASP A 569 22.54 4.26 -2.17
C ASP A 569 22.13 3.46 -0.94
N SER A 570 22.20 4.10 0.23
CA SER A 570 21.85 3.52 1.53
C SER A 570 20.63 4.21 2.18
N ARG A 571 19.81 4.88 1.39
CA ARG A 571 18.60 5.55 1.90
C ARG A 571 17.59 4.55 2.46
N ASP A 572 16.94 4.93 3.53
CA ASP A 572 15.81 4.19 4.13
C ASP A 572 14.57 4.16 3.21
N ASN A 573 14.33 5.24 2.47
CA ASN A 573 13.26 5.37 1.49
C ASN A 573 13.76 6.15 0.26
N GLN A 574 13.48 5.66 -0.93
CA GLN A 574 13.93 6.32 -2.16
C GLN A 574 13.15 7.60 -2.49
N PHE A 575 11.87 7.67 -2.08
CA PHE A 575 10.97 8.79 -2.42
C PHE A 575 10.93 9.88 -1.35
N ASP A 576 10.97 9.52 -0.07
CA ASP A 576 10.98 10.45 1.06
C ASP A 576 12.00 9.99 2.11
N PRO A 577 13.30 10.16 1.83
CA PRO A 577 14.35 9.69 2.71
C PRO A 577 14.43 10.50 4.01
N SER A 578 14.58 9.78 5.12
CA SER A 578 14.81 10.36 6.44
C SER A 578 16.23 10.14 6.97
N GLN A 579 16.89 9.10 6.47
CA GLN A 579 18.28 8.76 6.83
C GLN A 579 18.98 8.03 5.68
N GLY A 580 20.32 7.99 5.76
CA GLY A 580 21.15 7.33 4.77
C GLY A 580 21.80 8.31 3.79
N SER A 581 22.33 7.78 2.70
CA SER A 581 23.12 8.61 1.77
C SER A 581 23.09 8.06 0.34
N VAL A 582 23.32 8.96 -0.62
CA VAL A 582 23.53 8.62 -2.02
C VAL A 582 24.82 9.28 -2.49
N GLN A 583 25.78 8.48 -2.97
CA GLN A 583 26.97 8.96 -3.64
C GLN A 583 26.98 8.44 -5.07
N ALA A 584 27.42 9.27 -6.01
CA ALA A 584 27.68 8.84 -7.38
C ALA A 584 28.92 9.55 -7.92
N PHE A 585 29.70 8.78 -8.65
CA PHE A 585 30.87 9.27 -9.34
C PHE A 585 30.87 8.69 -10.76
N GLU A 586 31.04 9.55 -11.75
CA GLU A 586 31.07 9.18 -13.15
C GLU A 586 32.16 9.93 -13.93
N VAL A 587 32.76 9.22 -14.84
CA VAL A 587 33.76 9.76 -15.76
C VAL A 587 33.31 9.45 -17.17
N THR A 588 33.22 10.44 -18.03
CA THR A 588 32.90 10.26 -19.45
C THR A 588 34.12 10.60 -20.27
N GLY A 589 34.51 9.68 -21.15
CA GLY A 589 35.53 9.92 -22.19
C GLY A 589 34.91 9.79 -23.58
N ALA A 590 34.96 10.83 -24.37
CA ALA A 590 34.46 10.86 -25.75
C ALA A 590 35.60 11.02 -26.76
N GLY A 591 35.57 10.25 -27.84
CA GLY A 591 36.63 10.31 -28.87
C GLY A 591 37.03 8.96 -29.47
N LEU A 592 36.26 7.90 -29.13
CA LEU A 592 36.47 6.55 -29.71
C LEU A 592 35.89 6.40 -31.14
N GLY A 593 35.84 7.49 -31.86
CA GLY A 593 35.15 7.68 -33.12
C GLY A 593 34.20 8.88 -33.04
N GLY A 594 33.78 9.41 -34.17
CA GLY A 594 32.99 10.64 -34.22
C GLY A 594 33.82 11.91 -34.23
N THR A 595 33.15 13.07 -34.13
CA THR A 595 33.76 14.40 -34.31
C THR A 595 34.12 15.06 -32.99
N ASN A 596 33.43 14.69 -31.89
CA ASN A 596 33.63 15.30 -30.60
C ASN A 596 34.67 14.56 -29.76
N ARG A 597 35.54 15.32 -29.10
CA ARG A 597 36.62 14.79 -28.23
C ARG A 597 36.64 15.58 -26.95
N PHE A 598 36.22 14.97 -25.85
CA PHE A 598 36.18 15.59 -24.53
C PHE A 598 36.22 14.56 -23.41
N TYR A 599 36.50 15.01 -22.22
CA TYR A 599 36.28 14.26 -21.00
C TYR A 599 35.39 15.04 -20.04
N LYS A 600 34.68 14.33 -19.21
CA LYS A 600 33.87 14.89 -18.09
C LYS A 600 34.01 14.03 -16.86
N VAL A 601 34.09 14.66 -15.72
CA VAL A 601 34.03 14.01 -14.38
C VAL A 601 32.96 14.67 -13.58
N ILE A 602 32.03 13.89 -13.02
CA ILE A 602 30.96 14.41 -12.15
C ILE A 602 30.94 13.59 -10.88
N GLY A 603 30.99 14.27 -9.74
CA GLY A 603 30.82 13.69 -8.42
C GLY A 603 29.63 14.30 -7.70
N SER A 604 28.88 13.47 -6.99
CA SER A 604 27.78 13.90 -6.13
C SER A 604 27.75 13.11 -4.84
N SER A 605 27.48 13.78 -3.75
CA SER A 605 27.28 13.18 -2.43
C SER A 605 26.10 13.85 -1.76
N THR A 606 25.13 13.03 -1.34
CA THR A 606 23.89 13.49 -0.68
C THR A 606 23.71 12.70 0.59
N TRP A 607 23.45 13.38 1.69
CA TRP A 607 23.23 12.81 3.00
C TRP A 607 21.90 13.24 3.57
N TYR A 608 21.20 12.30 4.21
CA TYR A 608 19.97 12.51 4.95
C TYR A 608 20.17 12.05 6.38
N PHE A 609 19.73 12.84 7.34
CA PHE A 609 19.90 12.52 8.76
C PHE A 609 18.73 13.06 9.58
N PRO A 610 18.24 12.27 10.56
CA PRO A 610 17.21 12.72 11.47
C PRO A 610 17.77 13.77 12.41
N LEU A 611 17.01 14.81 12.65
CA LEU A 611 17.30 15.88 13.60
C LEU A 611 16.29 15.86 14.75
N PRO A 612 16.61 16.43 15.91
CA PRO A 612 15.68 16.51 17.04
C PRO A 612 14.33 17.12 16.65
N ARG A 613 13.28 16.77 17.40
CA ARG A 613 11.90 17.28 17.22
C ARG A 613 11.23 16.89 15.88
N GLY A 614 11.64 15.78 15.29
CA GLY A 614 11.05 15.27 14.03
C GLY A 614 11.43 16.08 12.79
N LEU A 615 12.57 16.76 12.83
CA LEU A 615 13.17 17.40 11.68
C LEU A 615 14.02 16.40 10.89
N THR A 616 14.16 16.62 9.59
CA THR A 616 15.10 15.90 8.73
C THR A 616 16.05 16.90 8.09
N GLY A 617 17.34 16.63 8.22
CA GLY A 617 18.40 17.35 7.55
C GLY A 617 18.75 16.70 6.21
N PHE A 618 19.12 17.52 5.24
CA PHE A 618 19.59 17.12 3.93
C PHE A 618 20.80 17.99 3.56
N VAL A 619 21.88 17.34 3.15
CA VAL A 619 23.09 18.00 2.63
C VAL A 619 23.47 17.36 1.32
N ARG A 620 23.69 18.18 0.29
CA ARG A 620 24.19 17.73 -1.01
C ARG A 620 25.39 18.56 -1.45
N GLY A 621 26.43 17.88 -1.87
CA GLY A 621 27.56 18.45 -2.62
C GLY A 621 27.63 17.83 -3.99
N ARG A 622 27.84 18.66 -5.01
CA ARG A 622 28.10 18.20 -6.40
C ARG A 622 29.24 19.02 -6.98
N PHE A 623 30.07 18.36 -7.77
CA PHE A 623 31.08 19.01 -8.59
C PHE A 623 31.13 18.38 -9.97
N GLY A 624 31.59 19.11 -10.91
CA GLY A 624 31.89 18.61 -12.24
C GLY A 624 33.03 19.38 -12.86
N LEU A 625 33.80 18.68 -13.65
CA LEU A 625 34.83 19.25 -14.49
C LEU A 625 34.86 18.51 -15.85
N GLY A 626 35.18 19.19 -16.89
CA GLY A 626 35.28 18.61 -18.21
C GLY A 626 35.94 19.60 -19.18
N ASP A 627 36.66 19.05 -20.15
CA ASP A 627 37.30 19.85 -21.18
C ASP A 627 37.40 19.07 -22.48
N GLY A 628 37.62 19.78 -23.57
CA GLY A 628 37.95 19.18 -24.84
C GLY A 628 39.42 18.80 -24.92
N TYR A 629 39.77 17.92 -25.84
CA TYR A 629 41.15 17.58 -26.11
C TYR A 629 41.38 17.37 -27.62
N GLY A 630 42.66 17.34 -28.02
CA GLY A 630 43.04 17.20 -29.42
C GLY A 630 42.61 18.38 -30.30
N GLY A 631 42.71 19.60 -29.77
CA GLY A 631 42.33 20.83 -30.46
C GLY A 631 40.82 21.06 -30.59
N LYS A 632 40.03 20.38 -29.81
CA LYS A 632 38.56 20.58 -29.72
C LYS A 632 38.18 21.18 -28.36
N GLU A 633 37.17 22.05 -28.33
CA GLU A 633 36.58 22.54 -27.12
C GLU A 633 35.47 21.57 -26.61
N LEU A 634 35.13 21.71 -25.35
CA LEU A 634 33.96 21.04 -24.78
C LEU A 634 32.69 21.51 -25.50
N PRO A 635 31.92 20.59 -26.13
CA PRO A 635 30.69 20.97 -26.83
C PRO A 635 29.76 21.79 -25.96
N ALA A 636 29.13 22.83 -26.49
CA ALA A 636 28.21 23.70 -25.76
C ALA A 636 27.07 22.93 -25.08
N SER A 637 26.63 21.82 -25.69
CA SER A 637 25.63 20.91 -25.16
C SER A 637 26.14 20.05 -24.01
N GLU A 638 27.45 19.95 -23.78
CA GLU A 638 28.13 19.21 -22.73
C GLU A 638 28.59 20.11 -21.57
N ARG A 639 28.55 21.44 -21.75
CA ARG A 639 28.95 22.40 -20.73
C ARG A 639 27.98 22.36 -19.53
N PHE A 640 28.48 22.74 -18.38
CA PHE A 640 27.73 22.76 -17.13
C PHE A 640 26.95 24.05 -16.97
N PHE A 641 25.78 23.96 -16.35
CA PHE A 641 24.89 25.08 -16.05
C PHE A 641 24.29 24.91 -14.65
N LEU A 642 24.11 26.03 -13.93
CA LEU A 642 23.42 26.08 -12.66
C LEU A 642 22.35 27.18 -12.65
N GLY A 643 21.46 27.12 -11.68
CA GLY A 643 20.26 27.97 -11.54
C GLY A 643 18.98 27.20 -11.81
N GLY A 644 17.91 27.59 -11.12
CA GLY A 644 16.59 26.97 -11.21
C GLY A 644 16.25 26.03 -10.06
N ALA A 645 15.02 25.56 -10.05
CA ALA A 645 14.41 24.81 -8.95
C ALA A 645 15.11 23.49 -8.59
N THR A 646 15.91 22.94 -9.47
CA THR A 646 16.61 21.66 -9.28
C THR A 646 18.08 21.77 -8.92
N SER A 647 18.65 23.00 -8.95
CA SER A 647 20.06 23.24 -8.63
C SER A 647 20.25 24.31 -7.56
N ILE A 648 20.37 25.58 -7.91
CA ILE A 648 20.44 26.71 -6.98
C ILE A 648 19.12 27.48 -7.09
N ARG A 649 18.27 27.33 -6.10
CA ARG A 649 16.94 27.96 -6.04
C ARG A 649 17.06 29.48 -5.85
N GLY A 650 16.10 30.22 -6.31
CA GLY A 650 16.14 31.69 -6.27
C GLY A 650 16.81 32.35 -7.48
N PHE A 651 17.48 31.53 -8.32
CA PHE A 651 17.98 31.95 -9.62
C PHE A 651 17.14 31.36 -10.74
N GLU A 652 17.10 32.03 -11.89
CA GLU A 652 16.43 31.48 -13.07
C GLU A 652 17.17 30.27 -13.64
N PHE A 653 16.50 29.51 -14.48
CA PHE A 653 17.08 28.32 -15.09
C PHE A 653 18.32 28.67 -15.92
N ARG A 654 19.48 28.05 -15.64
CA ARG A 654 20.77 28.25 -16.28
C ARG A 654 21.36 29.66 -16.13
N ASP A 655 20.92 30.45 -15.19
CA ASP A 655 21.30 31.85 -15.05
C ASP A 655 22.62 32.08 -14.31
N ILE A 656 23.19 31.03 -13.69
CA ILE A 656 24.46 31.11 -12.95
C ILE A 656 25.61 30.64 -13.84
N GLY A 657 26.67 31.45 -13.89
CA GLY A 657 27.91 31.18 -14.61
C GLY A 657 28.20 32.16 -15.71
N PRO A 658 29.11 31.83 -16.60
CA PRO A 658 29.56 32.70 -17.71
C PRO A 658 28.40 33.04 -18.66
N LYS A 659 28.38 34.31 -19.10
CA LYS A 659 27.39 34.85 -20.05
C LYS A 659 28.10 35.58 -21.16
N ASP A 660 27.48 35.60 -22.33
CA ASP A 660 27.93 36.43 -23.44
C ASP A 660 27.64 37.92 -23.23
N SER A 661 28.08 38.77 -24.13
CA SER A 661 27.86 40.23 -24.07
C SER A 661 26.38 40.65 -24.08
N ARG A 662 25.47 39.76 -24.45
CA ARG A 662 24.01 39.93 -24.49
C ARG A 662 23.31 39.32 -23.28
N GLY A 663 24.07 38.73 -22.33
CA GLY A 663 23.56 38.08 -21.15
C GLY A 663 23.06 36.63 -21.36
N ASN A 664 23.31 36.00 -22.50
CA ASN A 664 22.94 34.60 -22.72
C ASN A 664 23.92 33.65 -22.02
N PRO A 665 23.42 32.59 -21.33
CA PRO A 665 24.25 31.61 -20.65
C PRO A 665 25.14 30.85 -21.63
N LEU A 666 26.47 30.86 -21.43
CA LEU A 666 27.45 30.10 -22.20
C LEU A 666 27.70 28.71 -21.61
N GLY A 667 27.36 28.50 -20.33
CA GLY A 667 27.81 27.36 -19.55
C GLY A 667 29.31 27.40 -19.30
N GLY A 668 29.81 26.51 -18.48
CA GLY A 668 31.24 26.41 -18.16
C GLY A 668 31.76 24.98 -18.23
N THR A 669 33.05 24.87 -18.02
CA THR A 669 33.79 23.59 -18.05
C THR A 669 33.86 22.95 -16.67
N SER A 670 33.55 23.71 -15.61
CA SER A 670 33.50 23.16 -14.25
C SER A 670 32.39 23.82 -13.44
N PHE A 671 31.93 23.14 -12.39
CA PHE A 671 30.95 23.68 -11.44
C PHE A 671 31.12 23.13 -10.02
N LEU A 672 30.66 23.93 -9.05
CA LEU A 672 30.45 23.51 -7.68
C LEU A 672 29.01 23.82 -7.28
N GLN A 673 28.39 22.90 -6.56
CA GLN A 673 27.01 23.05 -6.04
C GLN A 673 26.92 22.46 -4.64
N PHE A 674 26.35 23.25 -3.74
CA PHE A 674 26.03 22.84 -2.38
C PHE A 674 24.59 23.17 -2.06
N ASN A 675 23.88 22.23 -1.46
CA ASN A 675 22.52 22.42 -0.99
C ASN A 675 22.41 21.92 0.46
N LEU A 676 21.86 22.75 1.31
CA LEU A 676 21.50 22.42 2.67
C LEU A 676 20.00 22.61 2.81
N GLU A 677 19.30 21.63 3.40
CA GLU A 677 17.87 21.73 3.64
C GLU A 677 17.53 21.15 5.01
N VAL A 678 16.63 21.81 5.73
CA VAL A 678 16.04 21.31 6.97
C VAL A 678 14.54 21.33 6.80
N GLY A 679 13.89 20.18 6.98
CA GLY A 679 12.46 20.01 6.76
C GLY A 679 11.74 19.36 7.91
N ARG A 680 10.44 19.66 8.04
CA ARG A 680 9.52 18.99 8.95
C ARG A 680 8.29 18.52 8.20
N SER A 681 7.93 17.27 8.41
CA SER A 681 6.69 16.71 7.88
C SER A 681 5.52 16.96 8.84
N PHE A 682 4.40 17.37 8.27
CA PHE A 682 3.12 17.57 8.95
C PHE A 682 2.13 16.55 8.37
N GLY A 683 1.91 15.48 9.11
CA GLY A 683 1.17 14.32 8.60
C GLY A 683 1.92 13.61 7.46
N ARG A 684 1.17 12.95 6.58
CA ARG A 684 1.73 12.20 5.42
C ARG A 684 1.78 13.01 4.13
N ILE A 685 1.23 14.22 4.13
CA ILE A 685 0.92 14.97 2.90
C ILE A 685 1.80 16.20 2.75
N LEU A 686 2.06 16.93 3.84
CA LEU A 686 2.76 18.21 3.80
C LEU A 686 4.12 18.12 4.46
N ARG A 687 5.16 18.60 3.76
CA ARG A 687 6.49 18.85 4.33
C ARG A 687 6.89 20.30 4.06
N VAL A 688 7.29 21.01 5.09
CA VAL A 688 7.82 22.38 4.98
C VAL A 688 9.32 22.30 5.15
N VAL A 689 10.05 23.00 4.29
CA VAL A 689 11.51 23.02 4.29
C VAL A 689 12.05 24.43 4.26
N THR A 690 13.18 24.65 4.89
CA THR A 690 14.04 25.82 4.71
C THR A 690 15.34 25.35 4.05
N PHE A 691 15.92 26.17 3.20
CA PHE A 691 17.11 25.78 2.47
C PHE A 691 18.12 26.92 2.33
N LEU A 692 19.37 26.50 2.16
CA LEU A 692 20.48 27.32 1.76
C LEU A 692 21.17 26.64 0.59
N ASP A 693 21.26 27.31 -0.55
CA ASP A 693 21.93 26.80 -1.74
C ASP A 693 23.12 27.72 -2.07
N ALA A 694 24.22 27.09 -2.53
CA ALA A 694 25.40 27.79 -2.99
C ALA A 694 26.02 27.08 -4.18
N GLY A 695 26.47 27.79 -5.18
CA GLY A 695 27.17 27.19 -6.33
C GLY A 695 27.54 28.18 -7.40
N ASN A 696 28.48 27.79 -8.24
CA ASN A 696 28.87 28.56 -9.43
C ASN A 696 29.38 27.66 -10.55
N VAL A 697 29.43 28.20 -11.74
CA VAL A 697 29.95 27.57 -12.96
C VAL A 697 31.12 28.40 -13.45
N TYR A 698 32.22 27.74 -13.79
CA TYR A 698 33.47 28.38 -14.14
C TYR A 698 33.93 28.00 -15.55
N ASN A 699 34.68 28.91 -16.20
CA ASN A 699 35.35 28.68 -17.46
C ASN A 699 36.72 27.96 -17.27
N PRO A 700 37.35 27.45 -18.32
CA PRO A 700 38.64 26.74 -18.24
C PRO A 700 39.76 27.53 -17.56
N ASP A 701 39.74 28.84 -17.73
CA ASP A 701 40.80 29.75 -17.22
C ASP A 701 40.65 30.03 -15.70
N HIS A 702 39.56 29.57 -15.09
CA HIS A 702 39.27 29.78 -13.67
C HIS A 702 39.16 28.43 -12.94
N GLN A 703 40.06 28.18 -12.02
CA GLN A 703 39.94 27.06 -11.08
C GLN A 703 38.74 27.27 -10.13
N PHE A 704 38.30 26.22 -9.43
CA PHE A 704 37.24 26.35 -8.43
C PHE A 704 37.51 27.47 -7.45
N ASP A 705 36.67 28.47 -7.46
CA ASP A 705 36.72 29.59 -6.51
C ASP A 705 35.51 29.51 -5.53
N PHE A 706 35.82 29.14 -4.27
CA PHE A 706 34.82 29.11 -3.21
C PHE A 706 34.37 30.51 -2.76
N GLY A 707 35.10 31.56 -3.12
CA GLY A 707 34.77 32.95 -2.83
C GLY A 707 33.70 33.52 -3.76
N ASP A 708 33.59 33.00 -5.01
CA ASP A 708 32.64 33.45 -6.03
C ASP A 708 31.41 32.53 -6.12
N LEU A 709 31.01 31.89 -5.02
CA LEU A 709 29.78 31.08 -5.00
C LEU A 709 28.56 31.98 -4.94
N ARG A 710 27.62 31.79 -5.87
CA ARG A 710 26.29 32.43 -5.84
C ARG A 710 25.45 31.72 -4.79
N ARG A 711 24.79 32.49 -3.92
CA ARG A 711 24.12 31.99 -2.72
C ARG A 711 22.64 32.40 -2.69
N SER A 712 21.80 31.50 -2.19
CA SER A 712 20.39 31.78 -1.93
C SER A 712 19.90 31.07 -0.68
N VAL A 713 18.91 31.67 -0.04
CA VAL A 713 18.19 31.10 1.11
C VAL A 713 16.69 31.14 0.79
N GLY A 714 15.95 30.17 1.30
CA GLY A 714 14.50 30.17 1.01
C GLY A 714 13.70 29.20 1.82
N ILE A 715 12.43 29.17 1.50
CA ILE A 715 11.43 28.26 2.07
C ILE A 715 10.75 27.48 0.96
N GLY A 716 10.39 26.24 1.25
CA GLY A 716 9.71 25.38 0.31
C GLY A 716 8.62 24.54 0.95
N PHE A 717 7.65 24.18 0.14
CA PHE A 717 6.54 23.31 0.48
C PHE A 717 6.57 22.10 -0.43
N ARG A 718 6.36 20.92 0.16
CA ARG A 718 6.26 19.63 -0.51
C ARG A 718 4.90 19.05 -0.16
N LEU A 719 4.07 18.80 -1.17
CA LEU A 719 2.76 18.19 -1.00
C LEU A 719 2.73 16.87 -1.78
N ILE A 720 2.36 15.80 -1.11
CA ILE A 720 2.10 14.51 -1.75
C ILE A 720 0.61 14.47 -2.07
N THR A 721 0.25 14.48 -3.35
CA THR A 721 -1.14 14.48 -3.80
C THR A 721 -1.42 13.26 -4.67
N PRO A 722 -2.71 12.87 -4.85
CA PRO A 722 -3.08 11.78 -5.76
C PRO A 722 -2.65 11.99 -7.22
N VAL A 723 -2.48 13.24 -7.64
CA VAL A 723 -2.02 13.61 -8.99
C VAL A 723 -0.50 13.74 -9.10
N GLY A 724 0.23 13.45 -8.01
CA GLY A 724 1.68 13.51 -7.96
C GLY A 724 2.21 14.51 -6.91
N PRO A 725 3.53 14.48 -6.65
CA PRO A 725 4.15 15.41 -5.71
C PRO A 725 4.14 16.84 -6.26
N ILE A 726 3.77 17.79 -5.41
CA ILE A 726 3.86 19.23 -5.67
C ILE A 726 5.03 19.78 -4.88
N ARG A 727 5.87 20.55 -5.54
CA ARG A 727 6.98 21.27 -4.95
C ARG A 727 6.88 22.74 -5.27
N LEU A 728 6.87 23.57 -4.23
CA LEU A 728 6.85 25.03 -4.33
C LEU A 728 7.99 25.59 -3.49
N ASP A 729 8.95 26.26 -4.11
CA ASP A 729 10.10 26.87 -3.46
C ASP A 729 10.18 28.33 -3.81
N TYR A 730 10.45 29.19 -2.82
CA TYR A 730 10.86 30.56 -3.07
C TYR A 730 12.25 30.78 -2.47
N GLY A 731 13.21 31.15 -3.35
CA GLY A 731 14.58 31.44 -2.96
C GLY A 731 14.90 32.92 -3.10
N PHE A 732 15.56 33.48 -2.09
CA PHE A 732 16.10 34.84 -2.08
C PHE A 732 17.59 34.79 -2.39
N LYS A 733 18.06 35.63 -3.30
CA LYS A 733 19.49 35.78 -3.62
C LYS A 733 20.19 36.56 -2.51
N LEU A 734 21.21 36.00 -1.92
CA LEU A 734 21.98 36.65 -0.85
C LEU A 734 23.06 37.61 -1.39
N ASP A 735 23.50 37.37 -2.62
CA ASP A 735 24.56 38.08 -3.32
C ASP A 735 24.06 38.73 -4.63
N ARG A 736 22.89 39.36 -4.56
CA ARG A 736 22.20 39.95 -5.70
C ARG A 736 23.09 40.96 -6.44
N ARG A 737 23.24 40.78 -7.73
CA ARG A 737 23.94 41.69 -8.63
C ARG A 737 22.97 42.77 -9.19
N ARG A 738 23.53 43.88 -9.69
CA ARG A 738 22.72 44.95 -10.28
C ARG A 738 21.93 44.42 -11.49
N GLY A 739 20.62 44.70 -11.49
CA GLY A 739 19.70 44.21 -12.53
C GLY A 739 19.05 42.84 -12.27
N GLU A 740 19.46 42.10 -11.23
CA GLU A 740 18.84 40.84 -10.88
C GLU A 740 17.58 41.03 -10.02
N SER A 741 16.62 40.10 -10.16
CA SER A 741 15.44 39.98 -9.26
C SER A 741 15.88 39.66 -7.83
N LEU A 742 15.04 39.97 -6.84
CA LEU A 742 15.27 39.66 -5.44
C LEU A 742 15.38 38.14 -5.19
N GLY A 743 14.63 37.37 -5.96
CA GLY A 743 14.59 35.90 -5.89
C GLY A 743 13.75 35.35 -7.01
N ALA A 744 13.53 34.04 -7.00
CA ALA A 744 12.69 33.37 -7.97
C ALA A 744 11.82 32.30 -7.30
N LEU A 745 10.62 32.13 -7.85
CA LEU A 745 9.69 31.08 -7.49
C LEU A 745 9.98 29.85 -8.35
N GLY A 746 10.20 28.72 -7.72
CA GLY A 746 10.26 27.40 -8.36
C GLY A 746 8.99 26.63 -8.09
N PHE A 747 8.33 26.16 -9.11
CA PHE A 747 7.15 25.28 -9.01
C PHE A 747 7.35 24.02 -9.85
N LEU A 748 7.06 22.86 -9.25
CA LEU A 748 7.11 21.57 -9.91
C LEU A 748 5.89 20.74 -9.49
N LEU A 749 5.18 20.18 -10.46
CA LEU A 749 4.05 19.26 -10.25
C LEU A 749 4.31 17.97 -11.03
N GLY A 750 4.23 16.83 -10.36
CA GLY A 750 4.50 15.52 -10.95
C GLY A 750 5.91 15.00 -10.65
N THR A 751 6.27 13.86 -11.24
CA THR A 751 7.60 13.25 -11.12
C THR A 751 8.56 13.91 -12.13
N PHE A 752 9.50 14.70 -11.64
CA PHE A 752 10.54 15.36 -12.44
C PHE A 752 11.92 14.81 -12.12
#